data_059cfc9958c2560fabffe62191eb8bb2
#
_entry.id   059cfc9958c2560fabffe62191eb8bb2
#
_cell.length_a   1.000
_cell.length_b   1.000
_cell.length_c   1.000
_cell.angle_alpha   90.00
_cell.angle_beta   90.00
_cell.angle_gamma   90.00
#
_symmetry.space_group_name_H-M   'P 1'
#
loop_
_entity.id
_entity.type
_entity.pdbx_description
1 polymer ?
#
loop_
_entity_poly.entity_id
_entity_poly.type
_entity_poly.pdbx_seq_one_letter_code
_entity_poly.pdbx_strand_id
1 'polypeptide(L)'
;MRPYTDKAKKAMNYANRLSKSMNCNYVGSEHILAGLLKEGTGVAAEVLTANNIQLDNLLQLIQDLVAAGEEIEVLDRDGYTPRTQAILDRASEMAERFGCEEIGTEHLLLAIMKEGDCAACRLLNTMGASIQKLFIDILGAMGEDPAKFRDEIQRGRGNAASSTPTLDQYSRDLTELAREGLLDPVIGRQQETERVIQILCRRGKNNPCLIGEPGVGKTAIVEGIAQSLANGTVPEIVAGKRLVSLDMSGMVAKSKYRGEFEERIKKVISEVTEAGNVLLFIDELHTIIGAGGAEGALDASNILKPALARGEVQIIGATTIEEYRKYIEKDAALERRFQPVQVNEPTEEESIEILKGIRPLYERHHNVEITDEGLEAAVHLSARYVNDRFLPDKAIDLMDEAAAKTRLGVLKGSDELNRLKQEMHQTELLLEDALREGDIEKARMLKNTKEELASEWEKQNKKNQRANKRKVPVVGENEIADVVAGWTKIPVSRLTESEAARLQKLEETLHKRVIGQEEAVSAVAKAVRRGRVGLKDPKRPIGSFLFLGPTGVGKTEVSKALAEAVFGNEEAMIRVDMSEYMEKHSVSKMIGSPPGYVGHEDGGQLSEKVRRNPFSVILFDEIEKAHPDVFNVLLQVLDDGHITDSQGRKVDFKNTIIIMTSNAGEQSIIEPKKLGFGAKEDEKQDHERMKNNVMEEVKRIFKPEFLNRIDETIVFRALNKEDMKQIITIMVHELQQRCKDQLQIELTVRDAAKAHIVEEAYDRKYGARPLRRKLQDEVEDRLAEAIIRGDIHAQDHVIVTTKNKEIVVTKA
;
A
#
# COMPACT_ATOMS: atom_id res chain seq x y z
N MET A 1 44.96 38.05 -2.93
CA MET A 1 45.15 37.00 -1.91
C MET A 1 46.25 37.39 -0.96
N ARG A 2 46.02 37.27 0.34
CA ARG A 2 47.04 37.43 1.39
C ARG A 2 48.06 36.28 1.31
N PRO A 3 49.33 36.47 1.75
CA PRO A 3 50.32 35.41 1.74
C PRO A 3 49.95 34.29 2.77
N TYR A 4 50.39 33.09 2.51
CA TYR A 4 50.17 31.96 3.41
C TYR A 4 51.30 31.91 4.44
N THR A 5 51.00 31.50 5.68
CA THR A 5 52.05 31.15 6.68
C THR A 5 52.88 29.96 6.19
N ASP A 6 54.09 29.79 6.71
CA ASP A 6 54.94 28.66 6.32
C ASP A 6 54.30 27.30 6.58
N LYS A 7 53.45 27.18 7.61
CA LYS A 7 52.70 25.96 7.94
C LYS A 7 51.60 25.72 6.89
N ALA A 8 50.82 26.75 6.54
CA ALA A 8 49.81 26.66 5.50
C ALA A 8 50.40 26.34 4.12
N LYS A 9 51.57 26.91 3.77
CA LYS A 9 52.30 26.56 2.53
C LYS A 9 52.70 25.09 2.50
N LYS A 10 53.19 24.54 3.63
CA LYS A 10 53.55 23.10 3.74
C LYS A 10 52.31 22.23 3.54
N ALA A 11 51.16 22.54 4.18
CA ALA A 11 49.90 21.85 4.01
C ALA A 11 49.43 21.84 2.54
N MET A 12 49.45 22.99 1.88
CA MET A 12 49.05 23.13 0.46
C MET A 12 50.01 22.36 -0.46
N ASN A 13 51.32 22.41 -0.22
CA ASN A 13 52.30 21.63 -0.98
C ASN A 13 52.09 20.13 -0.83
N TYR A 14 51.71 19.66 0.35
CA TYR A 14 51.37 18.27 0.58
C TYR A 14 50.05 17.88 -0.19
N ALA A 15 49.04 18.73 -0.13
CA ALA A 15 47.78 18.52 -0.88
C ALA A 15 48.04 18.37 -2.39
N ASN A 16 48.89 19.22 -2.96
CA ASN A 16 49.31 19.12 -4.37
C ASN A 16 50.10 17.85 -4.71
N ARG A 17 50.95 17.38 -3.79
CA ARG A 17 51.70 16.12 -3.98
C ARG A 17 50.77 14.91 -3.85
N LEU A 18 49.83 14.94 -2.93
CA LEU A 18 48.88 13.88 -2.71
C LEU A 18 47.97 13.70 -3.92
N SER A 19 47.40 14.77 -4.46
CA SER A 19 46.62 14.75 -5.68
C SER A 19 47.35 14.08 -6.84
N LYS A 20 48.64 14.46 -7.07
CA LYS A 20 49.50 13.86 -8.08
C LYS A 20 49.80 12.37 -7.82
N SER A 21 49.96 11.97 -6.57
CA SER A 21 50.26 10.56 -6.20
C SER A 21 49.02 9.68 -6.39
N MET A 22 47.82 10.24 -6.36
CA MET A 22 46.56 9.58 -6.59
C MET A 22 46.10 9.64 -8.07
N ASN A 23 46.96 10.15 -8.97
CA ASN A 23 46.66 10.37 -10.39
C ASN A 23 45.42 11.27 -10.65
N CYS A 24 45.15 12.17 -9.72
CA CYS A 24 44.08 13.17 -9.91
C CYS A 24 44.59 14.34 -10.72
N ASN A 25 43.78 14.84 -11.65
CA ASN A 25 44.07 16.04 -12.45
C ASN A 25 43.68 17.35 -11.72
N TYR A 26 43.21 17.27 -10.47
CA TYR A 26 42.71 18.40 -9.67
C TYR A 26 43.12 18.28 -8.20
N VAL A 27 43.10 19.41 -7.50
CA VAL A 27 43.26 19.48 -6.03
C VAL A 27 41.91 19.85 -5.43
N GLY A 28 41.29 18.91 -4.71
CA GLY A 28 40.02 19.10 -4.02
C GLY A 28 40.18 19.43 -2.53
N SER A 29 39.09 19.75 -1.86
CA SER A 29 39.07 20.06 -0.41
C SER A 29 39.54 18.90 0.46
N GLU A 30 39.36 17.65 0.03
CA GLU A 30 39.85 16.42 0.68
C GLU A 30 41.38 16.36 0.72
N HIS A 31 42.03 16.80 -0.37
CA HIS A 31 43.47 16.87 -0.43
C HIS A 31 44.02 17.94 0.52
N ILE A 32 43.31 19.10 0.64
CA ILE A 32 43.70 20.17 1.57
C ILE A 32 43.54 19.68 3.01
N LEU A 33 42.46 18.98 3.33
CA LEU A 33 42.25 18.41 4.68
C LEU A 33 43.35 17.43 5.08
N ALA A 34 43.76 16.55 4.15
CA ALA A 34 44.88 15.63 4.37
C ALA A 34 46.20 16.39 4.54
N GLY A 35 46.40 17.47 3.80
CA GLY A 35 47.56 18.37 3.93
C GLY A 35 47.64 19.06 5.29
N LEU A 36 46.51 19.52 5.81
CA LEU A 36 46.42 20.14 7.15
C LEU A 36 46.81 19.16 8.27
N LEU A 37 46.30 17.91 8.18
CA LEU A 37 46.67 16.85 9.13
C LEU A 37 48.14 16.44 9.04
N LYS A 38 48.69 16.33 7.84
CA LYS A 38 50.10 15.92 7.61
C LYS A 38 51.11 16.96 8.08
N GLU A 39 50.75 18.22 8.06
CA GLU A 39 51.61 19.30 8.55
C GLU A 39 51.90 19.09 10.06
N GLY A 40 50.94 18.66 10.86
CA GLY A 40 51.11 18.13 12.21
C GLY A 40 51.41 19.12 13.32
N THR A 41 51.79 20.38 13.03
CA THR A 41 52.20 21.38 14.00
C THR A 41 51.37 22.67 14.01
N GLY A 42 50.36 22.77 13.10
CA GLY A 42 49.43 23.89 13.01
C GLY A 42 48.19 23.69 13.87
N VAL A 43 47.52 24.78 14.20
CA VAL A 43 46.30 24.79 15.00
C VAL A 43 45.24 23.82 14.41
N ALA A 44 45.11 23.76 13.08
CA ALA A 44 44.19 22.82 12.42
C ALA A 44 44.56 21.36 12.72
N ALA A 45 45.84 21.00 12.64
CA ALA A 45 46.28 19.65 12.92
C ALA A 45 46.08 19.25 14.37
N GLU A 46 46.33 20.13 15.32
CA GLU A 46 46.10 19.91 16.75
C GLU A 46 44.61 19.64 17.05
N VAL A 47 43.70 20.46 16.51
CA VAL A 47 42.26 20.33 16.71
C VAL A 47 41.71 19.07 16.04
N LEU A 48 42.14 18.74 14.82
CA LEU A 48 41.74 17.54 14.13
C LEU A 48 42.18 16.28 14.88
N THR A 49 43.44 16.25 15.37
CA THR A 49 43.99 15.13 16.15
C THR A 49 43.30 14.97 17.51
N ALA A 50 43.00 16.08 18.21
CA ALA A 50 42.25 16.08 19.46
C ALA A 50 40.83 15.53 19.32
N ASN A 51 40.26 15.61 18.11
CA ASN A 51 38.97 15.03 17.78
C ASN A 51 39.06 13.62 17.11
N ASN A 52 40.17 12.88 17.36
CA ASN A 52 40.42 11.52 16.91
C ASN A 52 40.48 11.33 15.37
N ILE A 53 40.77 12.36 14.60
CA ILE A 53 40.91 12.28 13.16
C ILE A 53 42.38 11.90 12.87
N GLN A 54 42.56 10.65 12.36
CA GLN A 54 43.88 10.13 12.02
C GLN A 54 44.12 10.19 10.52
N LEU A 55 45.36 10.55 10.12
CA LEU A 55 45.73 10.71 8.71
C LEU A 55 45.57 9.43 7.90
N ASP A 56 45.95 8.27 8.48
CA ASP A 56 45.92 6.99 7.77
C ASP A 56 44.51 6.59 7.40
N ASN A 57 43.55 6.78 8.34
CA ASN A 57 42.11 6.54 8.09
C ASN A 57 41.56 7.50 7.04
N LEU A 58 41.93 8.76 7.09
CA LEU A 58 41.55 9.77 6.12
C LEU A 58 42.05 9.43 4.71
N LEU A 59 43.32 9.03 4.59
CA LEU A 59 43.89 8.65 3.29
C LEU A 59 43.24 7.42 2.69
N GLN A 60 42.83 6.45 3.50
CA GLN A 60 42.09 5.26 3.05
C GLN A 60 40.73 5.64 2.51
N LEU A 61 39.99 6.51 3.20
CA LEU A 61 38.69 6.99 2.76
C LEU A 61 38.78 7.85 1.48
N ILE A 62 39.84 8.64 1.33
CA ILE A 62 40.09 9.41 0.10
C ILE A 62 40.38 8.46 -1.07
N GLN A 63 41.17 7.39 -0.86
CA GLN A 63 41.43 6.37 -1.89
C GLN A 63 40.14 5.67 -2.35
N ASP A 64 39.25 5.32 -1.41
CA ASP A 64 37.97 4.69 -1.73
C ASP A 64 37.04 5.64 -2.49
N LEU A 65 37.08 6.93 -2.22
CA LEU A 65 36.33 7.97 -2.94
C LEU A 65 36.87 8.20 -4.36
N VAL A 66 38.19 8.23 -4.54
CA VAL A 66 38.87 8.51 -5.83
C VAL A 66 38.78 7.30 -6.76
N ALA A 67 38.74 6.05 -6.23
CA ALA A 67 38.61 4.84 -7.02
C ALA A 67 37.24 4.76 -7.76
N ALA A 68 36.26 5.58 -7.38
CA ALA A 68 34.97 5.73 -8.05
C ALA A 68 34.93 6.89 -9.10
N GLY A 69 36.10 7.52 -9.42
CA GLY A 69 36.14 8.82 -10.03
C GLY A 69 35.86 8.92 -11.51
N GLU A 70 34.99 9.84 -11.88
CA GLU A 70 34.86 10.47 -13.20
C GLU A 70 35.96 11.54 -13.37
N GLU A 71 36.44 11.72 -14.61
CA GLU A 71 37.32 12.84 -14.96
C GLU A 71 36.58 14.18 -14.79
N ILE A 72 36.94 14.95 -13.79
CA ILE A 72 36.37 16.30 -13.61
C ILE A 72 37.08 17.25 -14.60
N GLU A 73 36.34 17.92 -15.48
CA GLU A 73 36.88 19.01 -16.29
C GLU A 73 37.28 20.17 -15.35
N VAL A 74 38.59 20.38 -15.24
CA VAL A 74 39.16 21.46 -14.43
C VAL A 74 39.06 22.74 -15.20
N LEU A 75 38.29 23.72 -14.69
CA LEU A 75 38.05 25.01 -15.31
C LEU A 75 39.12 26.08 -14.98
N ASP A 76 40.05 25.81 -14.09
CA ASP A 76 40.99 26.85 -13.61
C ASP A 76 42.47 26.56 -13.93
N ARG A 77 43.25 27.63 -14.11
CA ARG A 77 44.69 27.61 -14.51
C ARG A 77 45.61 26.93 -13.46
N ASP A 78 45.21 26.87 -12.19
CA ASP A 78 46.02 26.42 -11.09
C ASP A 78 45.72 24.97 -10.64
N GLY A 79 44.83 24.24 -11.31
CA GLY A 79 44.46 22.87 -11.03
C GLY A 79 43.59 22.65 -9.79
N TYR A 80 42.95 23.70 -9.27
CA TYR A 80 42.00 23.61 -8.16
C TYR A 80 40.56 23.40 -8.70
N THR A 81 39.74 22.66 -7.95
CA THR A 81 38.30 22.61 -8.25
C THR A 81 37.65 23.97 -7.94
N PRO A 82 36.54 24.36 -8.61
CA PRO A 82 35.84 25.61 -8.32
C PRO A 82 35.50 25.80 -6.85
N ARG A 83 35.11 24.72 -6.16
CA ARG A 83 34.84 24.73 -4.70
C ARG A 83 36.11 24.93 -3.88
N THR A 84 37.21 24.32 -4.28
CA THR A 84 38.49 24.54 -3.62
C THR A 84 38.96 26.00 -3.74
N GLN A 85 38.76 26.62 -4.92
CA GLN A 85 39.02 28.02 -5.13
C GLN A 85 38.19 28.92 -4.20
N ALA A 86 36.88 28.62 -4.09
CA ALA A 86 35.99 29.34 -3.17
C ALA A 86 36.41 29.21 -1.71
N ILE A 87 36.90 28.03 -1.29
CA ILE A 87 37.49 27.81 0.05
C ILE A 87 38.71 28.66 0.28
N LEU A 88 39.62 28.73 -0.69
CA LEU A 88 40.84 29.56 -0.59
C LEU A 88 40.53 31.07 -0.52
N ASP A 89 39.58 31.55 -1.32
CA ASP A 89 39.11 32.94 -1.27
C ASP A 89 38.50 33.26 0.10
N ARG A 90 37.65 32.36 0.60
CA ARG A 90 37.02 32.47 1.93
C ARG A 90 38.02 32.41 3.07
N ALA A 91 39.08 31.61 2.92
CA ALA A 91 40.20 31.61 3.90
C ALA A 91 40.94 32.95 3.99
N SER A 92 41.05 33.65 2.83
CA SER A 92 41.61 35.01 2.79
C SER A 92 40.71 36.02 3.50
N GLU A 93 39.38 35.94 3.28
CA GLU A 93 38.38 36.76 4.00
C GLU A 93 38.38 36.51 5.51
N MET A 94 38.54 35.25 5.93
CA MET A 94 38.64 34.88 7.34
C MET A 94 39.89 35.46 8.00
N ALA A 95 41.05 35.36 7.34
CA ALA A 95 42.27 35.97 7.84
C ALA A 95 42.14 37.51 7.97
N GLU A 96 41.42 38.16 7.07
CA GLU A 96 41.12 39.59 7.19
C GLU A 96 40.26 39.93 8.37
N ARG A 97 39.20 39.13 8.56
CA ARG A 97 38.24 39.30 9.66
C ARG A 97 38.87 39.14 11.04
N PHE A 98 39.79 38.19 11.18
CA PHE A 98 40.57 37.98 12.42
C PHE A 98 41.78 38.90 12.57
N GLY A 99 41.96 39.86 11.63
CA GLY A 99 43.07 40.84 11.70
C GLY A 99 44.46 40.24 11.44
N CYS A 100 44.52 39.05 10.81
CA CYS A 100 45.77 38.38 10.49
C CYS A 100 46.34 38.87 9.13
N GLU A 101 47.67 39.10 9.05
CA GLU A 101 48.30 39.49 7.80
C GLU A 101 48.53 38.32 6.85
N GLU A 102 48.59 37.09 7.37
CA GLU A 102 48.82 35.86 6.61
C GLU A 102 47.69 34.84 6.84
N ILE A 103 47.45 33.97 5.83
CA ILE A 103 46.46 32.88 5.90
C ILE A 103 47.13 31.68 6.63
N GLY A 104 46.64 31.33 7.81
CA GLY A 104 47.08 30.19 8.61
C GLY A 104 46.33 28.92 8.32
N THR A 105 46.77 27.80 8.93
CA THR A 105 46.09 26.48 8.85
C THR A 105 44.67 26.52 9.41
N GLU A 106 44.44 27.29 10.47
CA GLU A 106 43.17 27.55 11.15
C GLU A 106 42.17 28.22 10.18
N HIS A 107 42.59 29.21 9.41
CA HIS A 107 41.77 29.89 8.44
C HIS A 107 41.30 28.96 7.30
N LEU A 108 42.21 28.07 6.84
CA LEU A 108 41.89 27.06 5.84
C LEU A 108 40.84 26.06 6.37
N LEU A 109 41.00 25.56 7.61
CA LEU A 109 40.05 24.61 8.16
C LEU A 109 38.70 25.26 8.49
N LEU A 110 38.67 26.49 8.98
CA LEU A 110 37.45 27.26 9.17
C LEU A 110 36.71 27.49 7.85
N ALA A 111 37.44 27.81 6.76
CA ALA A 111 36.85 28.00 5.43
C ALA A 111 36.24 26.70 4.88
N ILE A 112 36.93 25.56 5.07
CA ILE A 112 36.39 24.23 4.71
C ILE A 112 35.07 23.96 5.45
N MET A 113 35.05 24.16 6.77
CA MET A 113 33.87 23.92 7.58
C MET A 113 32.69 24.86 7.26
N LYS A 114 32.99 26.11 6.85
CA LYS A 114 32.00 27.12 6.46
C LYS A 114 31.43 26.87 5.08
N GLU A 115 32.13 26.17 4.17
CA GLU A 115 31.60 25.72 2.90
C GLU A 115 30.51 24.65 3.07
N GLY A 116 30.63 23.83 4.12
CA GLY A 116 29.59 22.90 4.57
C GLY A 116 29.41 21.68 3.67
N ASP A 117 29.18 21.84 2.37
CA ASP A 117 28.95 20.75 1.42
C ASP A 117 30.16 20.52 0.52
N CYS A 118 31.31 20.17 1.12
CA CYS A 118 32.51 19.78 0.39
C CYS A 118 32.96 18.37 0.75
N ALA A 119 33.80 17.76 -0.11
CA ALA A 119 34.31 16.41 0.12
C ALA A 119 35.01 16.28 1.50
N ALA A 120 35.75 17.30 1.93
CA ALA A 120 36.38 17.32 3.24
C ALA A 120 35.37 17.23 4.40
N CYS A 121 34.25 17.97 4.34
CA CYS A 121 33.20 17.92 5.36
C CYS A 121 32.48 16.57 5.38
N ARG A 122 32.24 15.96 4.22
CA ARG A 122 31.66 14.60 4.13
C ARG A 122 32.57 13.55 4.76
N LEU A 123 33.88 13.63 4.50
CA LEU A 123 34.87 12.76 5.11
C LEU A 123 34.91 12.92 6.65
N LEU A 124 34.92 14.15 7.15
CA LEU A 124 34.87 14.43 8.59
C LEU A 124 33.64 13.83 9.26
N ASN A 125 32.45 13.96 8.62
CA ASN A 125 31.22 13.36 9.11
C ASN A 125 31.28 11.81 9.09
N THR A 126 31.83 11.22 8.02
CA THR A 126 32.01 9.75 7.92
C THR A 126 32.94 9.20 9.00
N MET A 127 33.96 10.00 9.43
CA MET A 127 34.85 9.69 10.53
C MET A 127 34.22 9.95 11.92
N GLY A 128 32.95 10.37 11.98
CA GLY A 128 32.19 10.63 13.21
C GLY A 128 32.53 11.96 13.89
N ALA A 129 33.22 12.87 13.22
CA ALA A 129 33.56 14.18 13.76
C ALA A 129 32.39 15.17 13.62
N SER A 130 32.05 15.85 14.69
CA SER A 130 31.07 16.93 14.67
C SER A 130 31.70 18.22 14.16
N ILE A 131 31.28 18.69 12.97
CA ILE A 131 31.78 19.96 12.37
C ILE A 131 31.58 21.13 13.34
N GLN A 132 30.46 21.16 14.07
CA GLN A 132 30.16 22.18 15.06
C GLN A 132 31.17 22.18 16.23
N LYS A 133 31.54 21.00 16.71
CA LYS A 133 32.53 20.87 17.78
C LYS A 133 33.89 21.31 17.29
N LEU A 134 34.33 20.87 16.09
CA LEU A 134 35.57 21.28 15.48
C LEU A 134 35.64 22.80 15.29
N PHE A 135 34.56 23.44 14.88
CA PHE A 135 34.48 24.90 14.71
C PHE A 135 34.67 25.64 16.06
N ILE A 136 34.03 25.16 17.12
CA ILE A 136 34.22 25.71 18.49
C ILE A 136 35.63 25.51 18.97
N ASP A 137 36.20 24.31 18.79
CA ASP A 137 37.54 23.96 19.23
C ASP A 137 38.61 24.81 18.52
N ILE A 138 38.45 25.12 17.23
CA ILE A 138 39.36 26.01 16.48
C ILE A 138 39.29 27.45 16.99
N LEU A 139 38.08 28.01 17.16
CA LEU A 139 37.92 29.35 17.72
C LEU A 139 38.55 29.47 19.09
N GLY A 140 38.35 28.47 19.94
CA GLY A 140 39.02 28.38 21.25
C GLY A 140 40.52 28.32 21.15
N ALA A 141 41.10 27.57 20.21
CA ALA A 141 42.54 27.49 19.96
C ALA A 141 43.14 28.81 19.42
N MET A 142 42.32 29.61 18.69
CA MET A 142 42.70 30.94 18.21
C MET A 142 42.58 32.02 19.32
N GLY A 143 42.00 31.70 20.47
CA GLY A 143 41.75 32.66 21.55
C GLY A 143 40.50 33.54 21.36
N GLU A 144 39.66 33.20 20.43
CA GLU A 144 38.41 33.89 20.14
C GLU A 144 37.24 33.32 20.95
N ASP A 145 36.31 34.20 21.38
CA ASP A 145 35.14 33.78 22.14
C ASP A 145 34.08 33.15 21.22
N PRO A 146 33.82 31.83 21.36
CA PRO A 146 32.83 31.15 20.54
C PRO A 146 31.42 31.73 20.63
N ALA A 147 31.10 32.45 21.73
CA ALA A 147 29.80 33.07 21.95
C ALA A 147 29.52 34.19 20.93
N LYS A 148 30.53 34.89 20.45
CA LYS A 148 30.42 35.93 19.42
C LYS A 148 30.07 35.37 18.03
N PHE A 149 30.32 34.09 17.80
CA PHE A 149 30.09 33.39 16.52
C PHE A 149 28.93 32.41 16.60
N ARG A 150 28.07 32.50 17.64
CA ARG A 150 26.96 31.58 17.89
C ARG A 150 26.00 31.48 16.71
N ASP A 151 25.70 32.58 16.05
CA ASP A 151 24.84 32.63 14.86
C ASP A 151 25.49 32.01 13.63
N GLU A 152 26.82 32.00 13.54
CA GLU A 152 27.57 31.36 12.45
C GLU A 152 27.69 29.85 12.67
N ILE A 153 27.81 29.43 13.92
CA ILE A 153 27.82 28.01 14.33
C ILE A 153 26.49 27.36 14.02
N GLN A 154 25.38 28.10 14.16
CA GLN A 154 24.04 27.62 13.80
C GLN A 154 23.78 27.67 12.28
N ARG A 155 24.46 28.56 11.54
CA ARG A 155 24.35 28.73 10.09
C ARG A 155 25.24 27.80 9.26
N GLY A 156 25.95 26.86 9.84
CA GLY A 156 26.80 25.86 9.19
C GLY A 156 26.10 24.83 8.31
N ARG A 157 24.84 25.08 7.94
CA ARG A 157 24.15 24.51 6.79
C ARG A 157 24.17 25.57 5.70
N GLY A 158 24.97 25.33 4.66
CA GLY A 158 25.19 26.25 3.54
C GLY A 158 23.96 27.03 3.15
N ASN A 159 24.08 28.38 3.27
CA ASN A 159 23.56 29.33 2.27
C ASN A 159 23.96 30.75 2.66
N ALA A 160 24.28 31.58 1.68
CA ALA A 160 24.18 33.04 1.81
C ALA A 160 22.90 33.33 2.60
N ALA A 161 22.95 34.34 3.54
CA ALA A 161 21.82 34.65 4.43
C ALA A 161 20.51 34.58 3.62
N SER A 162 19.75 33.50 3.86
CA SER A 162 18.50 33.30 3.13
C SER A 162 17.63 34.50 3.38
N SER A 163 17.09 35.10 2.33
CA SER A 163 16.07 36.16 2.45
C SER A 163 14.78 35.65 3.08
N THR A 164 14.67 34.31 3.32
CA THR A 164 13.47 33.60 3.77
C THR A 164 13.75 32.59 4.88
N PRO A 165 14.30 33.01 6.08
CA PRO A 165 14.73 32.07 7.10
C PRO A 165 13.59 31.29 7.75
N THR A 166 12.41 31.88 7.92
CA THR A 166 11.24 31.17 8.49
C THR A 166 10.66 30.19 7.45
N LEU A 167 10.61 30.57 6.19
CA LEU A 167 10.16 29.69 5.12
C LEU A 167 11.06 28.46 5.00
N ASP A 168 12.38 28.66 4.98
CA ASP A 168 13.35 27.55 4.82
C ASP A 168 13.31 26.56 6.00
N GLN A 169 12.85 27.00 7.19
CA GLN A 169 12.66 26.12 8.35
C GLN A 169 11.49 25.14 8.19
N TYR A 170 10.43 25.53 7.48
CA TYR A 170 9.18 24.78 7.33
C TYR A 170 8.89 24.39 5.88
N SER A 171 9.93 24.34 5.04
CA SER A 171 9.75 24.04 3.63
C SER A 171 10.90 23.27 3.03
N ARG A 172 10.66 22.71 1.84
CA ARG A 172 11.63 21.98 1.04
C ARG A 172 11.79 22.70 -0.31
N ASP A 173 13.00 23.11 -0.66
CA ASP A 173 13.28 23.76 -1.96
C ASP A 173 13.40 22.70 -3.05
N LEU A 174 12.34 22.58 -3.88
CA LEU A 174 12.28 21.61 -4.98
C LEU A 174 13.23 22.00 -6.13
N THR A 175 13.50 23.32 -6.33
CA THR A 175 14.39 23.77 -7.39
C THR A 175 15.85 23.45 -7.06
N GLU A 176 16.23 23.51 -5.78
CA GLU A 176 17.57 23.13 -5.33
C GLU A 176 17.76 21.61 -5.47
N LEU A 177 16.77 20.81 -5.02
CA LEU A 177 16.79 19.37 -5.19
C LEU A 177 16.86 18.93 -6.66
N ALA A 178 16.17 19.68 -7.55
CA ALA A 178 16.25 19.43 -8.98
C ALA A 178 17.67 19.67 -9.54
N ARG A 179 18.36 20.72 -9.06
CA ARG A 179 19.76 21.03 -9.47
C ARG A 179 20.73 19.97 -8.96
N GLU A 180 20.45 19.39 -7.80
CA GLU A 180 21.25 18.31 -7.22
C GLU A 180 20.95 16.93 -7.84
N GLY A 181 19.93 16.83 -8.72
CA GLY A 181 19.52 15.58 -9.33
C GLY A 181 18.87 14.59 -8.36
N LEU A 182 18.28 15.09 -7.27
CA LEU A 182 17.64 14.29 -6.20
C LEU A 182 16.14 14.08 -6.41
N LEU A 183 15.55 14.68 -7.46
CA LEU A 183 14.16 14.48 -7.82
C LEU A 183 14.02 13.34 -8.84
N ASP A 184 12.93 12.62 -8.73
CA ASP A 184 12.59 11.55 -9.67
C ASP A 184 12.26 12.10 -11.06
N PRO A 185 12.54 11.37 -12.14
CA PRO A 185 12.23 11.78 -13.50
C PRO A 185 10.70 11.84 -13.69
N VAL A 186 10.21 12.95 -14.25
CA VAL A 186 8.78 13.12 -14.52
C VAL A 186 8.47 12.73 -15.97
N ILE A 187 7.58 11.78 -16.15
CA ILE A 187 7.24 11.16 -17.42
C ILE A 187 5.73 11.30 -17.68
N GLY A 188 5.37 11.59 -18.95
CA GLY A 188 3.97 11.57 -19.39
C GLY A 188 3.09 12.73 -18.92
N ARG A 189 3.63 13.76 -18.24
CA ARG A 189 2.86 14.90 -17.69
C ARG A 189 3.23 16.26 -18.31
N GLN A 190 3.64 16.26 -19.56
CA GLN A 190 4.10 17.49 -20.24
C GLN A 190 2.98 18.50 -20.43
N GLN A 191 1.78 18.05 -20.82
CA GLN A 191 0.63 18.94 -21.09
C GLN A 191 0.18 19.68 -19.82
N GLU A 192 0.08 18.96 -18.69
CA GLU A 192 -0.29 19.55 -17.40
C GLU A 192 0.81 20.52 -16.92
N THR A 193 2.08 20.14 -17.04
CA THR A 193 3.23 21.00 -16.70
C THR A 193 3.22 22.29 -17.51
N GLU A 194 3.06 22.21 -18.82
CA GLU A 194 2.95 23.40 -19.70
C GLU A 194 1.74 24.26 -19.31
N ARG A 195 0.60 23.63 -19.00
CA ARG A 195 -0.60 24.34 -18.58
C ARG A 195 -0.41 25.10 -17.27
N VAL A 196 0.27 24.51 -16.29
CA VAL A 196 0.62 25.18 -15.03
C VAL A 196 1.54 26.37 -15.29
N ILE A 197 2.58 26.20 -16.10
CA ILE A 197 3.50 27.28 -16.48
C ILE A 197 2.75 28.43 -17.20
N GLN A 198 1.85 28.11 -18.13
CA GLN A 198 0.99 29.11 -18.78
C GLN A 198 0.16 29.93 -17.79
N ILE A 199 -0.41 29.28 -16.78
CA ILE A 199 -1.22 29.93 -15.75
C ILE A 199 -0.34 30.84 -14.89
N LEU A 200 0.85 30.39 -14.49
CA LEU A 200 1.81 31.20 -13.72
C LEU A 200 2.23 32.48 -14.44
N CYS A 201 2.24 32.49 -15.79
CA CYS A 201 2.56 33.66 -16.63
C CYS A 201 1.38 34.62 -16.79
N ARG A 202 0.17 34.33 -16.32
CA ARG A 202 -1.01 35.20 -16.47
C ARG A 202 -0.93 36.41 -15.53
N ARG A 203 -1.55 37.52 -15.95
CA ARG A 203 -1.69 38.71 -15.10
C ARG A 203 -2.69 38.54 -13.96
N GLY A 204 -3.70 37.71 -14.12
CA GLY A 204 -4.72 37.43 -13.12
C GLY A 204 -5.13 35.97 -13.15
N LYS A 205 -5.67 35.40 -12.05
CA LYS A 205 -5.86 33.96 -11.85
C LYS A 205 -4.57 33.17 -12.16
N ASN A 206 -3.46 33.68 -11.63
CA ASN A 206 -2.11 33.18 -11.85
C ASN A 206 -1.64 32.16 -10.79
N ASN A 207 -2.57 31.60 -10.02
CA ASN A 207 -2.32 30.52 -9.05
C ASN A 207 -2.97 29.24 -9.59
N PRO A 208 -2.22 28.30 -10.15
CA PRO A 208 -2.74 27.01 -10.58
C PRO A 208 -3.10 26.15 -9.37
N CYS A 209 -4.20 25.40 -9.49
CA CYS A 209 -4.58 24.37 -8.52
C CYS A 209 -4.74 23.04 -9.26
N LEU A 210 -3.86 22.08 -8.97
CA LEU A 210 -3.91 20.74 -9.49
C LEU A 210 -5.05 19.96 -8.79
N ILE A 211 -6.02 19.52 -9.57
CA ILE A 211 -7.21 18.83 -9.06
C ILE A 211 -7.23 17.42 -9.63
N GLY A 212 -7.31 16.43 -8.78
CA GLY A 212 -7.38 15.03 -9.20
C GLY A 212 -7.44 14.08 -8.01
N GLU A 213 -7.71 12.83 -8.30
CA GLU A 213 -7.77 11.79 -7.28
C GLU A 213 -6.41 11.57 -6.59
N PRO A 214 -6.37 10.99 -5.39
CA PRO A 214 -5.11 10.64 -4.72
C PRO A 214 -4.29 9.66 -5.58
N GLY A 215 -2.96 9.84 -5.64
CA GLY A 215 -2.08 8.90 -6.35
C GLY A 215 -2.00 9.08 -7.88
N VAL A 216 -2.68 10.08 -8.49
CA VAL A 216 -2.59 10.32 -9.95
C VAL A 216 -1.33 11.08 -10.38
N GLY A 217 -0.45 11.45 -9.46
CA GLY A 217 0.83 12.10 -9.75
C GLY A 217 0.79 13.64 -9.75
N LYS A 218 -0.06 14.28 -8.93
CA LYS A 218 -0.11 15.75 -8.79
C LYS A 218 1.24 16.33 -8.34
N THR A 219 1.89 15.73 -7.37
CA THR A 219 3.19 16.15 -6.83
C THR A 219 4.29 15.99 -7.87
N ALA A 220 4.27 14.94 -8.68
CA ALA A 220 5.22 14.71 -9.76
C ALA A 220 5.19 15.85 -10.81
N ILE A 221 4.00 16.39 -11.14
CA ILE A 221 3.90 17.56 -12.03
C ILE A 221 4.65 18.76 -11.45
N VAL A 222 4.55 18.98 -10.15
CA VAL A 222 5.25 20.09 -9.46
C VAL A 222 6.76 19.87 -9.45
N GLU A 223 7.21 18.66 -9.27
CA GLU A 223 8.63 18.28 -9.38
C GLU A 223 9.14 18.48 -10.81
N GLY A 224 8.33 18.15 -11.83
CA GLY A 224 8.64 18.45 -13.24
C GLY A 224 8.78 19.95 -13.53
N ILE A 225 7.97 20.78 -12.89
CA ILE A 225 8.11 22.24 -12.96
C ILE A 225 9.42 22.69 -12.31
N ALA A 226 9.78 22.11 -11.15
CA ALA A 226 11.05 22.39 -10.48
C ALA A 226 12.26 22.02 -11.34
N GLN A 227 12.22 20.88 -12.02
CA GLN A 227 13.24 20.45 -12.98
C GLN A 227 13.32 21.42 -14.18
N SER A 228 12.17 21.84 -14.70
CA SER A 228 12.11 22.81 -15.82
C SER A 228 12.69 24.19 -15.42
N LEU A 229 12.42 24.62 -14.18
CA LEU A 229 13.00 25.86 -13.61
C LEU A 229 14.53 25.71 -13.42
N ALA A 230 14.99 24.59 -12.91
CA ALA A 230 16.41 24.32 -12.69
C ALA A 230 17.19 24.27 -14.02
N ASN A 231 16.60 23.66 -15.06
CA ASN A 231 17.19 23.51 -16.39
C ASN A 231 17.05 24.78 -17.27
N GLY A 232 16.30 25.79 -16.81
CA GLY A 232 16.08 27.03 -17.58
C GLY A 232 15.17 26.88 -18.80
N THR A 233 14.37 25.81 -18.89
CA THR A 233 13.44 25.53 -20.01
C THR A 233 12.07 26.19 -19.83
N VAL A 234 12.00 27.29 -19.10
CA VAL A 234 10.78 28.04 -18.77
C VAL A 234 10.80 29.44 -19.35
N PRO A 235 9.62 30.07 -19.58
CA PRO A 235 9.54 31.46 -20.02
C PRO A 235 10.24 32.45 -19.06
N GLU A 236 10.75 33.58 -19.58
CA GLU A 236 11.47 34.60 -18.80
C GLU A 236 10.71 35.08 -17.53
N ILE A 237 9.35 35.11 -17.60
CA ILE A 237 8.49 35.59 -16.50
C ILE A 237 8.64 34.73 -15.24
N VAL A 238 8.92 33.44 -15.40
CA VAL A 238 9.08 32.50 -14.28
C VAL A 238 10.54 32.02 -14.10
N ALA A 239 11.42 32.43 -15.03
CA ALA A 239 12.85 32.13 -14.95
C ALA A 239 13.48 32.73 -13.68
N GLY A 240 14.37 32.00 -13.04
CA GLY A 240 15.06 32.45 -11.83
C GLY A 240 14.22 32.40 -10.54
N LYS A 241 12.96 31.92 -10.59
CA LYS A 241 12.15 31.69 -9.40
C LYS A 241 12.55 30.39 -8.72
N ARG A 242 12.40 30.37 -7.38
CA ARG A 242 12.54 29.19 -6.51
C ARG A 242 11.16 28.55 -6.27
N LEU A 243 11.02 27.29 -6.53
CA LEU A 243 9.81 26.53 -6.21
C LEU A 243 10.01 25.80 -4.87
N VAL A 244 9.21 26.18 -3.89
CA VAL A 244 9.38 25.74 -2.50
C VAL A 244 8.10 25.07 -2.02
N SER A 245 8.20 23.81 -1.55
CA SER A 245 7.09 23.04 -0.99
C SER A 245 6.96 23.32 0.49
N LEU A 246 5.80 23.85 0.92
CA LEU A 246 5.53 24.22 2.32
C LEU A 246 5.02 23.02 3.11
N ASP A 247 5.68 22.69 4.22
CA ASP A 247 5.23 21.65 5.17
C ASP A 247 4.24 22.24 6.20
N MET A 248 2.96 22.10 5.89
CA MET A 248 1.87 22.55 6.76
C MET A 248 1.80 21.79 8.07
N SER A 249 2.06 20.48 8.02
CA SER A 249 2.04 19.62 9.20
C SER A 249 3.12 20.02 10.21
N GLY A 250 4.33 20.30 9.72
CA GLY A 250 5.45 20.79 10.53
C GLY A 250 5.18 22.17 11.15
N MET A 251 4.43 23.03 10.47
CA MET A 251 4.05 24.36 10.98
C MET A 251 3.03 24.28 12.14
N VAL A 252 2.13 23.30 12.08
CA VAL A 252 1.09 23.09 13.10
C VAL A 252 1.65 22.32 14.30
N ALA A 253 2.46 21.28 14.08
CA ALA A 253 2.88 20.33 15.13
C ALA A 253 3.66 20.94 16.30
N LYS A 254 4.33 22.07 16.09
CA LYS A 254 5.12 22.77 17.14
C LYS A 254 4.40 23.99 17.74
N SER A 255 3.13 24.25 17.38
CA SER A 255 2.37 25.38 17.93
C SER A 255 1.49 24.91 19.09
N LYS A 256 1.73 25.45 20.29
CA LYS A 256 0.87 25.20 21.49
C LYS A 256 -0.43 26.01 21.45
N TYR A 257 -0.45 27.12 20.72
CA TYR A 257 -1.59 28.04 20.64
C TYR A 257 -1.86 28.44 19.19
N ARG A 258 -3.13 28.67 18.86
CA ARG A 258 -3.60 29.14 17.54
C ARG A 258 -2.85 30.37 17.02
N GLY A 259 -2.56 31.33 17.89
CA GLY A 259 -1.85 32.57 17.51
C GLY A 259 -0.42 32.37 17.01
N GLU A 260 0.28 31.32 17.49
CA GLU A 260 1.65 31.01 17.03
C GLU A 260 1.67 30.53 15.58
N PHE A 261 0.69 29.73 15.19
CA PHE A 261 0.55 29.26 13.80
C PHE A 261 0.23 30.41 12.84
N GLU A 262 -0.74 31.28 13.22
CA GLU A 262 -1.10 32.45 12.45
C GLU A 262 0.11 33.42 12.28
N GLU A 263 0.91 33.61 13.33
CA GLU A 263 2.13 34.43 13.27
C GLU A 263 3.20 33.84 12.36
N ARG A 264 3.40 32.50 12.38
CA ARG A 264 4.33 31.81 11.49
C ARG A 264 3.95 31.96 10.01
N ILE A 265 2.67 31.75 9.67
CA ILE A 265 2.18 31.94 8.30
C ILE A 265 2.35 33.40 7.86
N LYS A 266 2.04 34.37 8.71
CA LYS A 266 2.26 35.79 8.41
C LYS A 266 3.72 36.10 8.11
N LYS A 267 4.66 35.55 8.89
CA LYS A 267 6.11 35.71 8.65
C LYS A 267 6.53 35.10 7.33
N VAL A 268 6.09 33.85 7.04
CA VAL A 268 6.38 33.19 5.76
C VAL A 268 5.88 34.00 4.58
N ILE A 269 4.64 34.52 4.64
CA ILE A 269 4.08 35.35 3.56
C ILE A 269 4.86 36.65 3.40
N SER A 270 5.25 37.30 4.50
CA SER A 270 6.08 38.51 4.45
C SER A 270 7.43 38.24 3.80
N GLU A 271 8.12 37.15 4.20
CA GLU A 271 9.39 36.74 3.62
C GLU A 271 9.28 36.43 2.12
N VAL A 272 8.21 35.72 1.69
CA VAL A 272 7.94 35.39 0.29
C VAL A 272 7.67 36.66 -0.52
N THR A 273 6.89 37.61 0.03
CA THR A 273 6.58 38.88 -0.62
C THR A 273 7.83 39.75 -0.78
N GLU A 274 8.66 39.85 0.24
CA GLU A 274 9.91 40.59 0.25
C GLU A 274 10.96 39.99 -0.73
N ALA A 275 11.03 38.66 -0.79
CA ALA A 275 11.94 37.99 -1.71
C ALA A 275 11.53 38.09 -3.19
N GLY A 276 10.23 38.08 -3.49
CA GLY A 276 9.65 38.32 -4.84
C GLY A 276 9.92 37.22 -5.88
N ASN A 277 10.85 36.30 -5.61
CA ASN A 277 11.28 35.22 -6.52
C ASN A 277 10.84 33.81 -6.07
N VAL A 278 9.90 33.69 -5.14
CA VAL A 278 9.46 32.42 -4.59
C VAL A 278 8.09 32.03 -5.17
N LEU A 279 7.98 30.78 -5.62
CA LEU A 279 6.73 30.09 -5.90
C LEU A 279 6.45 29.11 -4.76
N LEU A 280 5.31 29.25 -4.09
CA LEU A 280 4.94 28.35 -3.02
C LEU A 280 4.14 27.17 -3.60
N PHE A 281 4.56 25.95 -3.29
CA PHE A 281 3.73 24.78 -3.50
C PHE A 281 3.09 24.34 -2.17
N ILE A 282 1.79 24.13 -2.20
CA ILE A 282 1.01 23.69 -1.04
C ILE A 282 0.25 22.45 -1.46
N ASP A 283 0.70 21.32 -0.94
CA ASP A 283 -0.05 20.07 -1.07
C ASP A 283 -1.23 20.09 -0.09
N GLU A 284 -2.29 19.39 -0.44
CA GLU A 284 -3.54 19.40 0.34
C GLU A 284 -4.01 20.84 0.69
N LEU A 285 -4.12 21.68 -0.34
CA LEU A 285 -4.47 23.12 -0.19
C LEU A 285 -5.71 23.35 0.68
N HIS A 286 -6.65 22.41 0.70
CA HIS A 286 -7.85 22.43 1.50
C HIS A 286 -7.56 22.48 3.01
N THR A 287 -6.41 21.96 3.48
CA THR A 287 -6.03 21.98 4.91
C THR A 287 -5.84 23.39 5.45
N ILE A 288 -5.43 24.33 4.59
CA ILE A 288 -5.26 25.74 4.96
C ILE A 288 -6.59 26.50 4.93
N ILE A 289 -7.49 26.11 4.03
CA ILE A 289 -8.69 26.87 3.68
C ILE A 289 -9.91 26.37 4.45
N GLY A 290 -9.95 25.10 4.82
CA GLY A 290 -11.18 24.44 5.26
C GLY A 290 -11.16 23.83 6.66
N ALA A 291 -10.07 23.91 7.39
CA ALA A 291 -9.98 23.32 8.73
C ALA A 291 -10.90 23.99 9.81
N GLY A 292 -11.74 24.95 9.40
CA GLY A 292 -12.60 25.77 10.26
C GLY A 292 -14.00 25.23 10.59
N GLY A 293 -14.34 23.96 10.26
CA GLY A 293 -15.69 23.41 10.49
C GLY A 293 -15.96 22.92 11.92
N ALA A 294 -14.95 22.68 12.74
CA ALA A 294 -15.10 22.38 14.16
C ALA A 294 -14.67 23.59 15.01
N GLU A 295 -15.36 23.87 16.11
CA GLU A 295 -14.98 24.94 17.06
C GLU A 295 -13.51 24.76 17.49
N GLY A 296 -12.59 25.59 16.93
CA GLY A 296 -11.15 25.53 17.20
C GLY A 296 -10.25 25.27 16.02
N ALA A 297 -10.76 25.01 14.81
CA ALA A 297 -9.95 24.73 13.64
C ALA A 297 -9.21 25.98 13.09
N LEU A 298 -8.01 25.71 12.54
CA LEU A 298 -7.07 26.72 12.06
C LEU A 298 -7.55 27.28 10.70
N ASP A 299 -7.91 28.57 10.61
CA ASP A 299 -8.30 29.22 9.36
C ASP A 299 -7.19 30.19 8.92
N ALA A 300 -6.24 29.70 8.12
CA ALA A 300 -5.20 30.53 7.54
C ALA A 300 -5.66 31.25 6.26
N SER A 301 -6.87 30.97 5.78
CA SER A 301 -7.39 31.58 4.54
C SER A 301 -7.49 33.10 4.65
N ASN A 302 -7.84 33.62 5.83
CA ASN A 302 -7.95 35.06 6.07
C ASN A 302 -6.59 35.80 6.00
N ILE A 303 -5.48 35.08 6.19
CA ILE A 303 -4.12 35.61 6.07
C ILE A 303 -3.65 35.57 4.62
N LEU A 304 -3.99 34.50 3.88
CA LEU A 304 -3.61 34.29 2.50
C LEU A 304 -4.42 35.16 1.52
N LYS A 305 -5.72 35.37 1.75
CA LYS A 305 -6.62 36.10 0.86
C LYS A 305 -6.11 37.51 0.50
N PRO A 306 -5.63 38.36 1.42
CA PRO A 306 -5.11 39.67 1.09
C PRO A 306 -3.88 39.62 0.18
N ALA A 307 -2.90 38.74 0.46
CA ALA A 307 -1.68 38.57 -0.32
C ALA A 307 -1.98 38.06 -1.75
N LEU A 308 -2.86 37.10 -1.89
CA LEU A 308 -3.37 36.57 -3.16
C LEU A 308 -4.16 37.63 -3.93
N ALA A 309 -4.95 38.46 -3.22
CA ALA A 309 -5.74 39.53 -3.84
C ALA A 309 -4.87 40.61 -4.47
N ARG A 310 -3.73 40.95 -3.83
CA ARG A 310 -2.76 41.92 -4.33
C ARG A 310 -1.79 41.35 -5.35
N GLY A 311 -1.75 40.01 -5.50
CA GLY A 311 -0.82 39.30 -6.38
C GLY A 311 0.63 39.32 -5.89
N GLU A 312 0.82 39.50 -4.57
CA GLU A 312 2.13 39.58 -3.91
C GLU A 312 2.77 38.18 -3.78
N VAL A 313 1.97 37.14 -3.76
CA VAL A 313 2.40 35.74 -3.65
C VAL A 313 1.78 34.90 -4.76
N GLN A 314 2.56 34.03 -5.37
CA GLN A 314 2.09 33.00 -6.29
C GLN A 314 2.12 31.63 -5.64
N ILE A 315 0.99 30.92 -5.74
CA ILE A 315 0.80 29.60 -5.12
C ILE A 315 0.42 28.58 -6.18
N ILE A 316 1.06 27.42 -6.14
CA ILE A 316 0.63 26.20 -6.81
C ILE A 316 -0.05 25.35 -5.73
N GLY A 317 -1.33 25.05 -5.86
CA GLY A 317 -2.05 24.18 -4.95
C GLY A 317 -2.25 22.78 -5.53
N ALA A 318 -2.36 21.77 -4.68
CA ALA A 318 -2.84 20.44 -5.04
C ALA A 318 -3.95 20.03 -4.09
N THR A 319 -5.01 19.40 -4.62
CA THR A 319 -6.15 18.93 -3.81
C THR A 319 -6.99 17.92 -4.60
N THR A 320 -7.99 17.31 -3.96
CA THR A 320 -8.97 16.46 -4.66
C THR A 320 -10.09 17.28 -5.29
N ILE A 321 -10.86 16.65 -6.20
CA ILE A 321 -12.01 17.30 -6.86
C ILE A 321 -13.07 17.70 -5.84
N GLU A 322 -13.36 16.83 -4.88
CA GLU A 322 -14.38 17.07 -3.84
C GLU A 322 -13.99 18.22 -2.90
N GLU A 323 -12.74 18.24 -2.46
CA GLU A 323 -12.22 19.27 -1.57
C GLU A 323 -12.12 20.63 -2.26
N TYR A 324 -11.75 20.66 -3.54
CA TYR A 324 -11.77 21.88 -4.34
C TYR A 324 -13.16 22.50 -4.39
N ARG A 325 -14.20 21.68 -4.70
CA ARG A 325 -15.60 22.12 -4.72
C ARG A 325 -16.08 22.57 -3.34
N LYS A 326 -15.70 21.84 -2.30
CA LYS A 326 -16.17 22.09 -0.93
C LYS A 326 -15.58 23.37 -0.32
N TYR A 327 -14.29 23.63 -0.59
CA TYR A 327 -13.54 24.67 0.14
C TYR A 327 -13.11 25.86 -0.75
N ILE A 328 -12.81 25.66 -2.03
CA ILE A 328 -12.29 26.71 -2.91
C ILE A 328 -13.40 27.34 -3.76
N GLU A 329 -14.22 26.55 -4.44
CA GLU A 329 -15.32 27.06 -5.27
C GLU A 329 -16.40 27.81 -4.46
N LYS A 330 -16.63 27.42 -3.20
CA LYS A 330 -17.58 28.12 -2.33
C LYS A 330 -17.10 29.48 -1.85
N ASP A 331 -15.80 29.75 -1.90
CA ASP A 331 -15.22 31.03 -1.49
C ASP A 331 -14.93 31.89 -2.73
N ALA A 332 -15.78 32.88 -2.95
CA ALA A 332 -15.70 33.78 -4.13
C ALA A 332 -14.36 34.54 -4.25
N ALA A 333 -13.63 34.75 -3.15
CA ALA A 333 -12.32 35.40 -3.17
C ALA A 333 -11.22 34.45 -3.68
N LEU A 334 -11.26 33.18 -3.31
CA LEU A 334 -10.31 32.16 -3.74
C LEU A 334 -10.61 31.66 -5.16
N GLU A 335 -11.87 31.44 -5.50
CA GLU A 335 -12.30 31.03 -6.85
C GLU A 335 -11.80 32.00 -7.94
N ARG A 336 -11.80 33.31 -7.65
CA ARG A 336 -11.30 34.32 -8.58
C ARG A 336 -9.77 34.36 -8.69
N ARG A 337 -9.03 33.65 -7.85
CA ARG A 337 -7.57 33.66 -7.79
C ARG A 337 -6.93 32.36 -8.23
N PHE A 338 -7.57 31.25 -7.94
CA PHE A 338 -7.11 29.92 -8.37
C PHE A 338 -7.68 29.55 -9.74
N GLN A 339 -6.85 28.90 -10.55
CA GLN A 339 -7.24 28.31 -11.82
C GLN A 339 -7.09 26.79 -11.73
N PRO A 340 -8.19 26.03 -11.83
CA PRO A 340 -8.11 24.58 -11.78
C PRO A 340 -7.37 24.01 -13.00
N VAL A 341 -6.53 23.01 -12.75
CA VAL A 341 -5.88 22.14 -13.73
C VAL A 341 -6.24 20.71 -13.36
N GLN A 342 -7.06 20.09 -14.19
CA GLN A 342 -7.50 18.72 -13.94
C GLN A 342 -6.37 17.75 -14.28
N VAL A 343 -6.05 16.87 -13.33
CA VAL A 343 -5.07 15.80 -13.46
C VAL A 343 -5.83 14.48 -13.44
N ASN A 344 -5.96 13.87 -14.60
CA ASN A 344 -6.65 12.60 -14.75
C ASN A 344 -5.74 11.41 -14.42
N GLU A 345 -6.35 10.27 -14.09
CA GLU A 345 -5.64 9.00 -14.02
C GLU A 345 -5.01 8.68 -15.37
N PRO A 346 -3.72 8.33 -15.44
CA PRO A 346 -3.07 7.95 -16.68
C PRO A 346 -3.63 6.63 -17.20
N THR A 347 -3.54 6.42 -18.51
CA THR A 347 -3.87 5.14 -19.14
C THR A 347 -2.88 4.05 -18.71
N GLU A 348 -3.24 2.78 -18.94
CA GLU A 348 -2.33 1.68 -18.64
C GLU A 348 -1.02 1.80 -19.43
N GLU A 349 -1.08 2.22 -20.69
CA GLU A 349 0.10 2.42 -21.54
C GLU A 349 1.02 3.54 -21.00
N GLU A 350 0.44 4.70 -20.65
CA GLU A 350 1.18 5.80 -20.05
C GLU A 350 1.78 5.39 -18.69
N SER A 351 1.07 4.58 -17.91
CA SER A 351 1.55 4.07 -16.63
C SER A 351 2.74 3.13 -16.79
N ILE A 352 2.76 2.28 -17.82
CA ILE A 352 3.91 1.43 -18.14
C ILE A 352 5.14 2.29 -18.50
N GLU A 353 4.95 3.37 -19.27
CA GLU A 353 6.05 4.28 -19.59
C GLU A 353 6.59 4.99 -18.33
N ILE A 354 5.71 5.43 -17.42
CA ILE A 354 6.10 6.00 -16.14
C ILE A 354 6.94 5.00 -15.34
N LEU A 355 6.47 3.76 -15.19
CA LEU A 355 7.19 2.72 -14.45
C LEU A 355 8.53 2.40 -15.08
N LYS A 356 8.62 2.32 -16.42
CA LYS A 356 9.90 2.13 -17.14
C LYS A 356 10.92 3.23 -16.83
N GLY A 357 10.46 4.46 -16.68
CA GLY A 357 11.34 5.59 -16.37
C GLY A 357 11.83 5.65 -14.92
N ILE A 358 11.02 5.22 -13.97
CA ILE A 358 11.41 5.20 -12.54
C ILE A 358 12.12 3.89 -12.14
N ARG A 359 11.99 2.82 -12.94
CA ARG A 359 12.60 1.50 -12.71
C ARG A 359 14.05 1.55 -12.23
N PRO A 360 14.99 2.30 -12.86
CA PRO A 360 16.40 2.30 -12.46
C PRO A 360 16.62 2.77 -11.02
N LEU A 361 15.74 3.61 -10.48
CA LEU A 361 15.81 4.10 -9.11
C LEU A 361 15.46 2.99 -8.12
N TYR A 362 14.36 2.26 -8.39
CA TYR A 362 13.91 1.14 -7.55
C TYR A 362 14.85 -0.06 -7.64
N GLU A 363 15.37 -0.38 -8.83
CA GLU A 363 16.41 -1.41 -9.02
C GLU A 363 17.66 -1.12 -8.19
N ARG A 364 18.12 0.14 -8.20
CA ARG A 364 19.28 0.57 -7.40
C ARG A 364 18.99 0.52 -5.90
N HIS A 365 17.79 0.95 -5.48
CA HIS A 365 17.40 0.96 -4.06
C HIS A 365 17.30 -0.45 -3.48
N HIS A 366 16.64 -1.35 -4.19
CA HIS A 366 16.43 -2.73 -3.72
C HIS A 366 17.54 -3.69 -4.13
N ASN A 367 18.43 -3.29 -5.05
CA ASN A 367 19.46 -4.15 -5.63
C ASN A 367 18.85 -5.42 -6.26
N VAL A 368 17.85 -5.23 -7.11
CA VAL A 368 17.11 -6.24 -7.87
C VAL A 368 17.05 -5.82 -9.34
N GLU A 369 16.76 -6.73 -10.24
CA GLU A 369 16.45 -6.46 -11.64
C GLU A 369 14.93 -6.61 -11.86
N ILE A 370 14.27 -5.62 -12.48
CA ILE A 370 12.84 -5.63 -12.75
C ILE A 370 12.63 -5.81 -14.25
N THR A 371 11.93 -6.87 -14.64
CA THR A 371 11.68 -7.17 -16.06
C THR A 371 10.56 -6.31 -16.64
N ASP A 372 10.52 -6.15 -17.97
CA ASP A 372 9.43 -5.43 -18.62
C ASP A 372 8.09 -6.12 -18.41
N GLU A 373 8.05 -7.47 -18.43
CA GLU A 373 6.87 -8.26 -18.10
C GLU A 373 6.38 -8.00 -16.65
N GLY A 374 7.33 -7.81 -15.71
CA GLY A 374 6.99 -7.42 -14.32
C GLY A 374 6.33 -6.05 -14.25
N LEU A 375 6.81 -5.05 -15.01
CA LEU A 375 6.19 -3.72 -15.05
C LEU A 375 4.78 -3.75 -15.69
N GLU A 376 4.64 -4.44 -16.81
CA GLU A 376 3.34 -4.63 -17.46
C GLU A 376 2.35 -5.36 -16.54
N ALA A 377 2.81 -6.40 -15.85
CA ALA A 377 2.01 -7.11 -14.86
C ALA A 377 1.60 -6.19 -13.69
N ALA A 378 2.51 -5.33 -13.17
CA ALA A 378 2.18 -4.40 -12.10
C ALA A 378 1.05 -3.44 -12.50
N VAL A 379 1.07 -2.92 -13.72
CA VAL A 379 0.01 -2.04 -14.24
C VAL A 379 -1.29 -2.81 -14.47
N HIS A 380 -1.27 -3.90 -15.25
CA HIS A 380 -2.48 -4.64 -15.60
C HIS A 380 -3.15 -5.29 -14.39
N LEU A 381 -2.36 -5.91 -13.49
CA LEU A 381 -2.92 -6.54 -12.29
C LEU A 381 -3.45 -5.50 -11.30
N SER A 382 -2.76 -4.36 -11.12
CA SER A 382 -3.28 -3.29 -10.27
C SER A 382 -4.54 -2.65 -10.84
N ALA A 383 -4.60 -2.40 -12.15
CA ALA A 383 -5.79 -1.86 -12.81
C ALA A 383 -6.99 -2.80 -12.65
N ARG A 384 -6.76 -4.12 -12.73
CA ARG A 384 -7.81 -5.13 -12.66
C ARG A 384 -8.26 -5.50 -11.24
N TYR A 385 -7.32 -5.55 -10.28
CA TYR A 385 -7.54 -6.13 -8.97
C TYR A 385 -7.54 -5.13 -7.81
N VAL A 386 -6.95 -3.93 -7.98
CA VAL A 386 -6.87 -2.89 -6.95
C VAL A 386 -7.73 -1.70 -7.37
N ASN A 387 -9.00 -1.66 -6.90
CA ASN A 387 -9.99 -0.69 -7.33
C ASN A 387 -10.14 0.52 -6.37
N ASP A 388 -9.50 0.48 -5.22
CA ASP A 388 -9.55 1.53 -4.19
C ASP A 388 -8.47 2.60 -4.34
N ARG A 389 -7.55 2.43 -5.30
CA ARG A 389 -6.44 3.33 -5.61
C ARG A 389 -6.34 3.60 -7.11
N PHE A 390 -5.60 4.61 -7.49
CA PHE A 390 -5.46 5.08 -8.86
C PHE A 390 -4.06 4.82 -9.41
N LEU A 391 -3.95 4.67 -10.74
CA LEU A 391 -2.67 4.65 -11.43
C LEU A 391 -2.04 6.06 -11.44
N PRO A 392 -0.70 6.19 -11.44
CA PRO A 392 0.30 5.11 -11.45
C PRO A 392 0.65 4.58 -10.04
N ASP A 393 0.21 5.24 -8.97
CA ASP A 393 0.62 5.01 -7.58
C ASP A 393 0.45 3.54 -7.16
N LYS A 394 -0.72 2.93 -7.42
CA LYS A 394 -0.98 1.52 -7.09
C LYS A 394 -0.04 0.54 -7.80
N ALA A 395 0.42 0.85 -9.01
CA ALA A 395 1.36 0.02 -9.76
C ALA A 395 2.79 0.21 -9.27
N ILE A 396 3.15 1.43 -8.86
CA ILE A 396 4.43 1.76 -8.22
C ILE A 396 4.54 1.03 -6.88
N ASP A 397 3.52 1.10 -6.05
CA ASP A 397 3.47 0.39 -4.76
C ASP A 397 3.64 -1.13 -4.93
N LEU A 398 2.98 -1.73 -5.93
CA LEU A 398 3.15 -3.15 -6.23
C LEU A 398 4.57 -3.50 -6.65
N MET A 399 5.17 -2.70 -7.51
CA MET A 399 6.54 -2.88 -7.96
C MET A 399 7.53 -2.76 -6.79
N ASP A 400 7.35 -1.76 -5.94
CA ASP A 400 8.19 -1.50 -4.76
C ASP A 400 8.11 -2.64 -3.75
N GLU A 401 6.88 -3.08 -3.41
CA GLU A 401 6.67 -4.19 -2.46
C GLU A 401 7.20 -5.53 -3.02
N ALA A 402 7.02 -5.80 -4.32
CA ALA A 402 7.56 -6.99 -4.95
C ALA A 402 9.10 -7.00 -4.93
N ALA A 403 9.73 -5.85 -5.21
CA ALA A 403 11.17 -5.69 -5.14
C ALA A 403 11.69 -5.90 -3.71
N ALA A 404 11.03 -5.30 -2.72
CA ALA A 404 11.36 -5.47 -1.31
C ALA A 404 11.21 -6.94 -0.84
N LYS A 405 10.10 -7.60 -1.21
CA LYS A 405 9.83 -9.01 -0.87
C LYS A 405 10.87 -9.95 -1.48
N THR A 406 11.20 -9.73 -2.74
CA THR A 406 12.20 -10.53 -3.48
C THR A 406 13.59 -10.37 -2.84
N ARG A 407 14.00 -9.15 -2.48
CA ARG A 407 15.24 -8.89 -1.75
C ARG A 407 15.27 -9.57 -0.39
N LEU A 408 14.18 -9.46 0.39
CA LEU A 408 14.06 -10.11 1.70
C LEU A 408 14.10 -11.64 1.58
N GLY A 409 13.54 -12.22 0.53
CA GLY A 409 13.60 -13.66 0.24
C GLY A 409 15.05 -14.16 0.08
N VAL A 410 15.90 -13.37 -0.56
CA VAL A 410 17.33 -13.66 -0.71
C VAL A 410 18.11 -13.44 0.59
N LEU A 411 17.70 -12.47 1.41
CA LEU A 411 18.34 -12.15 2.71
C LEU A 411 17.91 -13.09 3.84
N LYS A 412 16.70 -13.66 3.78
CA LYS A 412 16.27 -14.75 4.66
C LYS A 412 17.11 -15.97 4.31
N GLY A 413 18.28 -16.08 4.93
CA GLY A 413 19.21 -17.18 4.72
C GLY A 413 18.50 -18.54 4.68
N SER A 414 19.16 -19.55 4.11
CA SER A 414 18.63 -20.91 4.07
C SER A 414 18.08 -21.32 5.44
N ASP A 415 17.03 -22.10 5.48
CA ASP A 415 16.45 -22.62 6.74
C ASP A 415 17.52 -23.21 7.68
N GLU A 416 18.59 -23.68 7.10
CA GLU A 416 19.78 -24.20 7.77
C GLU A 416 20.55 -23.14 8.57
N LEU A 417 20.69 -21.91 8.06
CA LEU A 417 21.33 -20.80 8.79
C LEU A 417 20.47 -20.31 9.98
N ASN A 418 19.15 -20.30 9.80
CA ASN A 418 18.21 -19.95 10.84
C ASN A 418 18.21 -21.03 11.94
N ARG A 419 18.28 -22.30 11.55
CA ARG A 419 18.39 -23.43 12.46
C ARG A 419 19.66 -23.38 13.28
N LEU A 420 20.82 -23.19 12.65
CA LEU A 420 22.10 -23.04 13.35
C LEU A 420 22.09 -21.85 14.32
N LYS A 421 21.44 -20.74 13.96
CA LYS A 421 21.31 -19.58 14.83
C LYS A 421 20.43 -19.86 16.04
N GLN A 422 19.36 -20.63 15.87
CA GLN A 422 18.50 -21.09 16.98
C GLN A 422 19.25 -22.06 17.89
N GLU A 423 19.98 -23.02 17.34
CA GLU A 423 20.79 -23.97 18.11
C GLU A 423 21.90 -23.27 18.91
N MET A 424 22.57 -22.26 18.32
CA MET A 424 23.52 -21.41 19.02
C MET A 424 22.88 -20.67 20.20
N HIS A 425 21.69 -20.09 19.99
CA HIS A 425 21.00 -19.35 21.06
C HIS A 425 20.53 -20.30 22.19
N GLN A 426 20.02 -21.48 21.86
CA GLN A 426 19.70 -22.50 22.87
C GLN A 426 20.94 -22.96 23.66
N THR A 427 22.05 -23.18 22.97
CA THR A 427 23.31 -23.57 23.61
C THR A 427 23.84 -22.45 24.54
N GLU A 428 23.61 -21.20 24.18
CA GLU A 428 23.98 -20.02 24.99
C GLU A 428 23.16 -19.96 26.28
N LEU A 429 21.84 -20.18 26.23
CA LEU A 429 20.97 -20.25 27.41
C LEU A 429 21.38 -21.39 28.34
N LEU A 430 21.65 -22.57 27.79
CA LEU A 430 22.11 -23.72 28.56
C LEU A 430 23.48 -23.50 29.20
N LEU A 431 24.36 -22.73 28.52
CA LEU A 431 25.68 -22.33 29.07
C LEU A 431 25.52 -21.39 30.25
N GLU A 432 24.62 -20.41 30.14
CA GLU A 432 24.33 -19.47 31.25
C GLU A 432 23.76 -20.21 32.47
N ASP A 433 22.86 -21.17 32.25
CA ASP A 433 22.30 -21.99 33.34
C ASP A 433 23.37 -22.88 33.99
N ALA A 434 24.23 -23.55 33.21
CA ALA A 434 25.32 -24.34 33.73
C ALA A 434 26.35 -23.51 34.56
N LEU A 435 26.57 -22.27 34.16
CA LEU A 435 27.41 -21.31 34.89
C LEU A 435 26.75 -20.88 36.23
N ARG A 436 25.43 -20.68 36.24
CA ARG A 436 24.67 -20.38 37.47
C ARG A 436 24.64 -21.54 38.46
N GLU A 437 24.57 -22.77 37.94
CA GLU A 437 24.59 -24.00 38.75
C GLU A 437 26.00 -24.37 39.25
N GLY A 438 27.06 -23.70 38.71
CA GLY A 438 28.46 -23.97 39.09
C GLY A 438 29.04 -25.24 38.47
N ASP A 439 28.40 -25.80 37.45
CA ASP A 439 28.85 -26.99 36.73
C ASP A 439 29.87 -26.61 35.63
N ILE A 440 31.13 -26.56 36.03
CA ILE A 440 32.26 -26.10 35.17
C ILE A 440 32.54 -27.09 34.03
N GLU A 441 32.31 -28.41 34.22
CA GLU A 441 32.53 -29.38 33.14
C GLU A 441 31.47 -29.24 32.03
N LYS A 442 30.22 -29.16 32.43
CA LYS A 442 29.10 -28.93 31.49
C LYS A 442 29.21 -27.60 30.76
N ALA A 443 29.58 -26.51 31.46
CA ALA A 443 29.83 -25.22 30.87
C ALA A 443 30.96 -25.25 29.83
N ARG A 444 32.03 -25.99 30.07
CA ARG A 444 33.15 -26.17 29.15
C ARG A 444 32.71 -26.93 27.87
N MET A 445 31.91 -27.98 28.02
CA MET A 445 31.37 -28.74 26.88
C MET A 445 30.47 -27.86 26.02
N LEU A 446 29.53 -27.13 26.63
CA LEU A 446 28.60 -26.24 25.95
C LEU A 446 29.31 -25.08 25.24
N LYS A 447 30.40 -24.55 25.83
CA LYS A 447 31.25 -23.55 25.19
C LYS A 447 31.90 -24.06 23.91
N ASN A 448 32.46 -25.28 23.94
CA ASN A 448 33.05 -25.89 22.75
C ASN A 448 32.02 -26.13 21.66
N THR A 449 30.82 -26.63 22.03
CA THR A 449 29.70 -26.82 21.08
C THR A 449 29.26 -25.51 20.47
N LYS A 450 29.20 -24.40 21.24
CA LYS A 450 28.88 -23.06 20.72
C LYS A 450 29.94 -22.58 19.72
N GLU A 451 31.25 -22.81 20.01
CA GLU A 451 32.34 -22.44 19.10
C GLU A 451 32.30 -23.25 17.79
N GLU A 452 31.96 -24.54 17.83
CA GLU A 452 31.75 -25.39 16.66
C GLU A 452 30.58 -24.90 15.81
N LEU A 453 29.41 -24.67 16.41
CA LEU A 453 28.23 -24.13 15.73
C LEU A 453 28.50 -22.73 15.12
N ALA A 454 29.26 -21.89 15.82
CA ALA A 454 29.66 -20.56 15.29
C ALA A 454 30.56 -20.69 14.06
N SER A 455 31.54 -21.64 14.10
CA SER A 455 32.42 -21.90 12.95
C SER A 455 31.65 -22.43 11.73
N GLU A 456 30.64 -23.27 11.98
CA GLU A 456 29.79 -23.86 10.95
C GLU A 456 28.85 -22.82 10.33
N TRP A 457 28.25 -21.99 11.17
CA TRP A 457 27.46 -20.83 10.75
C TRP A 457 28.27 -19.86 9.89
N GLU A 458 29.53 -19.50 10.30
CA GLU A 458 30.39 -18.64 9.49
C GLU A 458 30.72 -19.26 8.12
N LYS A 459 31.01 -20.54 8.04
CA LYS A 459 31.30 -21.22 6.77
C LYS A 459 30.08 -21.20 5.85
N GLN A 460 28.91 -21.51 6.40
CA GLN A 460 27.66 -21.54 5.66
C GLN A 460 27.21 -20.14 5.23
N ASN A 461 27.40 -19.15 6.10
CA ASN A 461 27.12 -17.73 5.80
C ASN A 461 28.04 -17.18 4.69
N LYS A 462 29.36 -17.48 4.75
CA LYS A 462 30.30 -17.11 3.68
C LYS A 462 29.97 -17.79 2.34
N LYS A 463 29.49 -19.02 2.38
CA LYS A 463 29.05 -19.77 1.18
C LYS A 463 27.77 -19.15 0.59
N ASN A 464 26.79 -18.80 1.42
CA ASN A 464 25.55 -18.15 0.99
C ASN A 464 25.81 -16.72 0.49
N GLN A 465 26.64 -15.93 1.16
CA GLN A 465 27.03 -14.60 0.68
C GLN A 465 27.71 -14.63 -0.69
N ARG A 466 28.58 -15.64 -0.95
CA ARG A 466 29.20 -15.84 -2.27
C ARG A 466 28.21 -16.29 -3.34
N ALA A 467 27.21 -17.09 -2.99
CA ALA A 467 26.14 -17.52 -3.89
C ALA A 467 25.19 -16.35 -4.21
N ASN A 468 24.85 -15.53 -3.21
CA ASN A 468 23.94 -14.39 -3.36
C ASN A 468 24.61 -13.19 -4.07
N LYS A 469 25.93 -12.97 -3.93
CA LYS A 469 26.67 -11.96 -4.71
C LYS A 469 26.71 -12.25 -6.21
N ARG A 470 26.41 -13.48 -6.63
CA ARG A 470 26.45 -13.90 -8.06
C ARG A 470 25.12 -13.88 -8.78
N LYS A 471 23.98 -13.70 -8.09
CA LYS A 471 22.64 -13.64 -8.71
C LYS A 471 21.95 -12.38 -8.21
N VAL A 472 21.77 -11.41 -9.09
CA VAL A 472 20.84 -10.31 -8.85
C VAL A 472 19.44 -10.94 -8.88
N PRO A 473 18.63 -10.77 -7.83
CA PRO A 473 17.26 -11.29 -7.82
C PRO A 473 16.43 -10.55 -8.86
N VAL A 474 15.57 -11.30 -9.55
CA VAL A 474 14.74 -10.77 -10.65
C VAL A 474 13.29 -10.68 -10.18
N VAL A 475 12.65 -9.56 -10.46
CA VAL A 475 11.21 -9.33 -10.24
C VAL A 475 10.49 -9.44 -11.57
N GLY A 476 9.70 -10.48 -11.73
CA GLY A 476 8.89 -10.73 -12.91
C GLY A 476 7.40 -10.73 -12.57
N GLU A 477 6.58 -11.26 -13.50
CA GLU A 477 5.13 -11.36 -13.36
C GLU A 477 4.71 -12.13 -12.11
N ASN A 478 5.41 -13.22 -11.78
CA ASN A 478 5.04 -14.07 -10.64
C ASN A 478 5.21 -13.35 -9.29
N GLU A 479 6.29 -12.61 -9.11
CA GLU A 479 6.57 -11.86 -7.88
C GLU A 479 5.54 -10.74 -7.67
N ILE A 480 5.14 -10.06 -8.75
CA ILE A 480 4.06 -9.07 -8.74
C ILE A 480 2.72 -9.75 -8.41
N ALA A 481 2.39 -10.86 -9.07
CA ALA A 481 1.16 -11.60 -8.83
C ALA A 481 1.05 -12.09 -7.37
N ASP A 482 2.16 -12.48 -6.75
CA ASP A 482 2.23 -12.89 -5.34
C ASP A 482 1.94 -11.73 -4.37
N VAL A 483 2.31 -10.49 -4.71
CA VAL A 483 1.98 -9.31 -3.92
C VAL A 483 0.49 -8.97 -4.05
N VAL A 484 -0.02 -8.98 -5.30
CA VAL A 484 -1.46 -8.76 -5.56
C VAL A 484 -2.31 -9.79 -4.83
N ALA A 485 -1.88 -11.06 -4.82
CA ALA A 485 -2.55 -12.13 -4.06
C ALA A 485 -2.55 -11.85 -2.55
N GLY A 486 -1.46 -11.30 -2.02
CA GLY A 486 -1.38 -10.86 -0.62
C GLY A 486 -2.36 -9.74 -0.27
N TRP A 487 -2.48 -8.72 -1.12
CA TRP A 487 -3.37 -7.58 -0.91
C TRP A 487 -4.85 -7.94 -1.05
N THR A 488 -5.17 -8.66 -2.12
CA THR A 488 -6.56 -8.97 -2.49
C THR A 488 -7.08 -10.26 -1.89
N LYS A 489 -6.20 -11.10 -1.31
CA LYS A 489 -6.44 -12.47 -0.87
C LYS A 489 -6.93 -13.40 -1.99
N ILE A 490 -6.72 -13.01 -3.25
CA ILE A 490 -7.03 -13.81 -4.42
C ILE A 490 -5.76 -14.50 -4.87
N PRO A 491 -5.76 -15.81 -5.10
CA PRO A 491 -4.58 -16.53 -5.58
C PRO A 491 -4.28 -16.20 -7.05
N VAL A 492 -3.78 -14.98 -7.31
CA VAL A 492 -3.49 -14.48 -8.67
C VAL A 492 -2.35 -15.26 -9.34
N SER A 493 -1.37 -15.71 -8.54
CA SER A 493 -0.21 -16.50 -9.00
C SER A 493 -0.56 -17.92 -9.50
N ARG A 494 -1.80 -18.38 -9.33
CA ARG A 494 -2.27 -19.69 -9.79
C ARG A 494 -3.07 -19.64 -11.10
N LEU A 495 -3.04 -18.53 -11.80
CA LEU A 495 -3.92 -18.26 -12.96
C LEU A 495 -3.48 -18.89 -14.29
N THR A 496 -2.30 -19.48 -14.39
CA THR A 496 -1.79 -19.91 -15.71
C THR A 496 -2.29 -21.29 -16.14
N GLU A 497 -1.89 -22.39 -15.54
CA GLU A 497 -2.33 -23.74 -15.99
C GLU A 497 -3.31 -24.43 -15.02
N SER A 498 -3.21 -24.14 -13.72
CA SER A 498 -4.04 -24.78 -12.70
C SER A 498 -5.47 -24.22 -12.65
N GLU A 499 -5.71 -22.98 -13.10
CA GLU A 499 -7.05 -22.39 -13.08
C GLU A 499 -7.97 -22.98 -14.16
N ALA A 500 -7.46 -23.21 -15.34
CA ALA A 500 -8.21 -23.92 -16.39
C ALA A 500 -8.65 -25.31 -15.92
N ALA A 501 -7.76 -26.05 -15.24
CA ALA A 501 -8.07 -27.35 -14.65
C ALA A 501 -9.09 -27.24 -13.50
N ARG A 502 -9.02 -26.21 -12.66
CA ARG A 502 -10.02 -25.95 -11.58
C ARG A 502 -11.38 -25.59 -12.17
N LEU A 503 -11.43 -24.74 -13.18
CA LEU A 503 -12.67 -24.37 -13.86
C LEU A 503 -13.30 -25.56 -14.59
N GLN A 504 -12.50 -26.48 -15.15
CA GLN A 504 -13.02 -27.74 -15.70
C GLN A 504 -13.66 -28.62 -14.63
N LYS A 505 -13.06 -28.71 -13.45
CA LYS A 505 -13.53 -29.51 -12.31
C LYS A 505 -14.52 -28.77 -11.39
N LEU A 506 -14.93 -27.54 -11.79
CA LEU A 506 -15.82 -26.70 -10.94
C LEU A 506 -17.12 -27.43 -10.60
N GLU A 507 -17.76 -28.10 -11.55
CA GLU A 507 -18.99 -28.89 -11.31
C GLU A 507 -18.75 -29.99 -10.27
N GLU A 508 -17.67 -30.77 -10.41
CA GLU A 508 -17.32 -31.82 -9.45
C GLU A 508 -17.07 -31.27 -8.04
N THR A 509 -16.42 -30.09 -7.97
CA THR A 509 -16.14 -29.41 -6.70
C THR A 509 -17.42 -28.93 -6.02
N LEU A 510 -18.34 -28.36 -6.78
CA LEU A 510 -19.62 -27.91 -6.26
C LEU A 510 -20.49 -29.08 -5.81
N HIS A 511 -20.47 -30.22 -6.54
CA HIS A 511 -21.23 -31.42 -6.18
C HIS A 511 -20.74 -32.12 -4.91
N LYS A 512 -19.51 -31.85 -4.45
CA LYS A 512 -19.05 -32.35 -3.13
C LYS A 512 -19.85 -31.79 -1.96
N ARG A 513 -20.39 -30.56 -2.11
CA ARG A 513 -21.19 -29.88 -1.06
C ARG A 513 -22.66 -29.80 -1.41
N VAL A 514 -22.99 -29.68 -2.69
CA VAL A 514 -24.37 -29.50 -3.17
C VAL A 514 -24.89 -30.78 -3.77
N ILE A 515 -25.90 -31.34 -3.14
CA ILE A 515 -26.51 -32.61 -3.55
C ILE A 515 -27.83 -32.35 -4.30
N GLY A 516 -28.00 -33.00 -5.41
CA GLY A 516 -29.27 -33.13 -6.10
C GLY A 516 -29.78 -31.93 -6.87
N GLN A 517 -28.90 -31.00 -7.24
CA GLN A 517 -29.22 -29.76 -7.97
C GLN A 517 -28.34 -29.63 -9.24
N GLU A 518 -28.33 -30.69 -10.07
CA GLU A 518 -27.41 -30.80 -11.22
C GLU A 518 -27.57 -29.64 -12.23
N GLU A 519 -28.84 -29.26 -12.50
CA GLU A 519 -29.14 -28.15 -13.43
C GLU A 519 -28.56 -26.83 -12.91
N ALA A 520 -28.72 -26.58 -11.59
CA ALA A 520 -28.21 -25.37 -10.97
C ALA A 520 -26.67 -25.29 -11.00
N VAL A 521 -26.02 -26.39 -10.63
CA VAL A 521 -24.54 -26.47 -10.60
C VAL A 521 -23.96 -26.32 -12.00
N SER A 522 -24.54 -26.99 -13.01
CA SER A 522 -24.09 -26.92 -14.40
C SER A 522 -24.28 -25.53 -15.00
N ALA A 523 -25.44 -24.88 -14.75
CA ALA A 523 -25.74 -23.54 -15.23
C ALA A 523 -24.75 -22.50 -14.65
N VAL A 524 -24.55 -22.55 -13.33
CA VAL A 524 -23.60 -21.65 -12.64
C VAL A 524 -22.15 -21.87 -13.13
N ALA A 525 -21.72 -23.14 -13.26
CA ALA A 525 -20.36 -23.44 -13.73
C ALA A 525 -20.11 -22.97 -15.17
N LYS A 526 -21.10 -23.14 -16.07
CA LYS A 526 -21.03 -22.63 -17.44
C LYS A 526 -20.90 -21.10 -17.50
N ALA A 527 -21.70 -20.38 -16.71
CA ALA A 527 -21.65 -18.92 -16.70
C ALA A 527 -20.35 -18.39 -16.11
N VAL A 528 -19.83 -18.99 -15.06
CA VAL A 528 -18.52 -18.65 -14.48
C VAL A 528 -17.40 -18.90 -15.48
N ARG A 529 -17.41 -20.04 -16.18
CA ARG A 529 -16.44 -20.33 -17.25
C ARG A 529 -16.48 -19.27 -18.35
N ARG A 530 -17.68 -18.89 -18.85
CA ARG A 530 -17.84 -17.81 -19.86
C ARG A 530 -17.28 -16.48 -19.38
N GLY A 531 -17.56 -16.11 -18.13
CA GLY A 531 -17.07 -14.86 -17.53
C GLY A 531 -15.54 -14.82 -17.41
N ARG A 532 -14.92 -15.94 -17.00
CA ARG A 532 -13.46 -16.02 -16.80
C ARG A 532 -12.66 -16.08 -18.11
N VAL A 533 -13.20 -16.67 -19.16
CA VAL A 533 -12.54 -16.73 -20.50
C VAL A 533 -12.65 -15.39 -21.24
N GLY A 534 -13.37 -14.39 -20.70
CA GLY A 534 -13.50 -13.07 -21.33
C GLY A 534 -14.51 -13.00 -22.47
N LEU A 535 -15.39 -14.00 -22.63
CA LEU A 535 -16.45 -14.01 -23.65
C LEU A 535 -17.68 -13.19 -23.23
N LYS A 536 -17.69 -12.59 -22.05
CA LYS A 536 -18.76 -11.75 -21.54
C LYS A 536 -18.47 -10.27 -21.75
N ASP A 537 -19.53 -9.45 -21.81
CA ASP A 537 -19.41 -7.98 -21.81
C ASP A 537 -18.58 -7.52 -20.59
N PRO A 538 -17.45 -6.82 -20.80
CA PRO A 538 -16.58 -6.37 -19.73
C PRO A 538 -17.23 -5.35 -18.78
N LYS A 539 -18.38 -4.80 -19.15
CA LYS A 539 -19.13 -3.86 -18.31
C LYS A 539 -20.02 -4.54 -17.28
N ARG A 540 -20.33 -5.84 -17.41
CA ARG A 540 -21.30 -6.56 -16.56
C ARG A 540 -20.61 -7.44 -15.51
N PRO A 541 -21.29 -7.78 -14.39
CA PRO A 541 -20.83 -8.75 -13.41
C PRO A 541 -20.43 -10.10 -14.03
N ILE A 542 -19.56 -10.91 -13.40
CA ILE A 542 -19.13 -12.24 -13.89
C ILE A 542 -20.32 -13.14 -14.19
N GLY A 543 -21.36 -13.12 -13.34
CA GLY A 543 -22.61 -13.86 -13.50
C GLY A 543 -23.72 -13.25 -12.68
N SER A 544 -24.95 -13.33 -13.19
CA SER A 544 -26.16 -12.92 -12.46
C SER A 544 -27.21 -14.03 -12.53
N PHE A 545 -27.68 -14.50 -11.36
CA PHE A 545 -28.53 -15.66 -11.25
C PHE A 545 -29.75 -15.36 -10.38
N LEU A 546 -30.89 -15.89 -10.77
CA LEU A 546 -32.08 -15.91 -9.95
C LEU A 546 -32.40 -17.37 -9.56
N PHE A 547 -32.27 -17.70 -8.29
CA PHE A 547 -32.54 -19.01 -7.72
C PHE A 547 -33.95 -19.07 -7.17
N LEU A 548 -34.80 -19.90 -7.78
CA LEU A 548 -36.18 -20.08 -7.41
C LEU A 548 -36.40 -21.44 -6.74
N GLY A 549 -37.24 -21.50 -5.73
CA GLY A 549 -37.60 -22.77 -5.12
C GLY A 549 -37.88 -22.69 -3.62
N PRO A 550 -38.36 -23.81 -3.02
CA PRO A 550 -38.73 -23.84 -1.61
C PRO A 550 -37.54 -23.61 -0.67
N THR A 551 -37.82 -23.39 0.61
CA THR A 551 -36.80 -23.22 1.62
C THR A 551 -36.05 -24.54 1.86
N GLY A 552 -34.73 -24.45 2.18
CA GLY A 552 -33.94 -25.62 2.57
C GLY A 552 -33.53 -26.55 1.42
N VAL A 553 -33.64 -26.17 0.14
CA VAL A 553 -33.24 -26.98 -1.03
C VAL A 553 -31.78 -26.76 -1.45
N GLY A 554 -31.04 -25.88 -0.77
CA GLY A 554 -29.62 -25.66 -0.99
C GLY A 554 -29.26 -24.38 -1.74
N LYS A 555 -30.18 -23.40 -1.97
CA LYS A 555 -29.89 -22.12 -2.65
C LYS A 555 -28.69 -21.39 -2.05
N THR A 556 -28.69 -21.18 -0.75
CA THR A 556 -27.59 -20.52 -0.02
C THR A 556 -26.31 -21.36 -0.01
N GLU A 557 -26.45 -22.70 0.03
CA GLU A 557 -25.29 -23.60 0.03
C GLU A 557 -24.52 -23.58 -1.31
N VAL A 558 -25.26 -23.50 -2.44
CA VAL A 558 -24.64 -23.28 -3.77
C VAL A 558 -23.83 -21.99 -3.78
N SER A 559 -24.38 -20.91 -3.17
CA SER A 559 -23.71 -19.60 -3.11
C SER A 559 -22.41 -19.67 -2.30
N LYS A 560 -22.41 -20.37 -1.16
CA LYS A 560 -21.21 -20.59 -0.32
C LYS A 560 -20.19 -21.46 -1.02
N ALA A 561 -20.61 -22.61 -1.57
CA ALA A 561 -19.73 -23.51 -2.32
C ALA A 561 -19.10 -22.79 -3.53
N LEU A 562 -19.85 -21.91 -4.19
CA LEU A 562 -19.34 -21.10 -5.30
C LEU A 562 -18.30 -20.07 -4.84
N ALA A 563 -18.51 -19.38 -3.72
CA ALA A 563 -17.54 -18.44 -3.16
C ALA A 563 -16.21 -19.13 -2.84
N GLU A 564 -16.28 -20.30 -2.19
CA GLU A 564 -15.09 -21.10 -1.88
C GLU A 564 -14.39 -21.62 -3.15
N ALA A 565 -15.12 -22.15 -4.13
CA ALA A 565 -14.56 -22.73 -5.34
C ALA A 565 -13.91 -21.67 -6.27
N VAL A 566 -14.52 -20.48 -6.39
CA VAL A 566 -14.11 -19.42 -7.32
C VAL A 566 -13.12 -18.44 -6.68
N PHE A 567 -13.37 -18.03 -5.43
CA PHE A 567 -12.58 -17.02 -4.74
C PHE A 567 -11.70 -17.59 -3.61
N GLY A 568 -11.78 -18.89 -3.34
CA GLY A 568 -10.88 -19.60 -2.42
C GLY A 568 -11.26 -19.50 -0.94
N ASN A 569 -12.31 -18.77 -0.58
CA ASN A 569 -12.80 -18.59 0.78
C ASN A 569 -14.34 -18.46 0.80
N GLU A 570 -15.00 -19.16 1.73
CA GLU A 570 -16.45 -19.03 1.96
C GLU A 570 -16.82 -17.60 2.45
N GLU A 571 -15.92 -16.91 3.16
CA GLU A 571 -16.13 -15.55 3.63
C GLU A 571 -16.16 -14.51 2.49
N ALA A 572 -15.75 -14.87 1.28
CA ALA A 572 -15.90 -14.04 0.08
C ALA A 572 -17.37 -13.92 -0.37
N MET A 573 -18.34 -14.35 0.45
CA MET A 573 -19.76 -14.18 0.23
C MET A 573 -20.34 -13.01 1.03
N ILE A 574 -20.87 -12.01 0.34
CA ILE A 574 -21.60 -10.89 0.93
C ILE A 574 -23.11 -11.24 0.91
N ARG A 575 -23.67 -11.55 2.08
CA ARG A 575 -25.12 -11.80 2.19
C ARG A 575 -25.85 -10.51 2.55
N VAL A 576 -26.94 -10.24 1.81
CA VAL A 576 -27.84 -9.12 2.02
C VAL A 576 -29.27 -9.69 2.11
N ASP A 577 -29.90 -9.59 3.27
CA ASP A 577 -31.27 -10.04 3.48
C ASP A 577 -32.26 -8.92 3.07
N MET A 578 -33.04 -9.19 2.06
CA MET A 578 -33.97 -8.21 1.52
C MET A 578 -35.17 -7.92 2.44
N SER A 579 -35.39 -8.71 3.47
CA SER A 579 -36.36 -8.40 4.52
C SER A 579 -36.02 -7.11 5.30
N GLU A 580 -34.74 -6.72 5.33
CA GLU A 580 -34.27 -5.46 5.92
C GLU A 580 -34.50 -4.24 5.00
N TYR A 581 -34.85 -4.49 3.72
CA TYR A 581 -34.96 -3.47 2.66
C TYR A 581 -36.37 -3.35 2.10
N MET A 582 -37.39 -3.57 2.94
CA MET A 582 -38.79 -3.48 2.58
C MET A 582 -39.29 -2.03 2.49
N GLU A 583 -38.67 -1.10 3.19
CA GLU A 583 -39.08 0.29 3.25
C GLU A 583 -38.29 1.17 2.28
N LYS A 584 -38.91 2.27 1.81
CA LYS A 584 -38.28 3.23 0.90
C LYS A 584 -36.93 3.79 1.45
N HIS A 585 -36.87 4.03 2.75
CA HIS A 585 -35.64 4.55 3.40
C HIS A 585 -34.48 3.53 3.44
N SER A 586 -34.77 2.26 3.25
CA SER A 586 -33.79 1.20 3.32
C SER A 586 -32.82 1.23 2.12
N VAL A 587 -33.22 1.81 0.97
CA VAL A 587 -32.33 1.99 -0.18
C VAL A 587 -31.13 2.87 0.17
N SER A 588 -31.37 3.91 1.00
CA SER A 588 -30.28 4.77 1.50
C SER A 588 -29.27 4.00 2.38
N LYS A 589 -29.69 2.94 3.07
CA LYS A 589 -28.75 2.07 3.81
C LYS A 589 -27.86 1.27 2.87
N MET A 590 -28.33 0.94 1.67
CA MET A 590 -27.60 0.13 0.69
C MET A 590 -26.50 0.94 0.00
N ILE A 591 -26.83 2.15 -0.48
CA ILE A 591 -25.93 3.01 -1.29
C ILE A 591 -25.43 4.26 -0.57
N GLY A 592 -25.92 4.54 0.65
CA GLY A 592 -25.63 5.74 1.45
C GLY A 592 -26.73 6.79 1.42
N SER A 593 -26.79 7.62 2.44
CA SER A 593 -27.80 8.70 2.58
C SER A 593 -27.40 9.91 1.71
N PRO A 594 -28.35 10.59 1.05
CA PRO A 594 -28.08 11.82 0.31
C PRO A 594 -27.47 12.92 1.20
N PRO A 595 -26.73 13.89 0.61
CA PRO A 595 -26.22 15.03 1.36
C PRO A 595 -27.31 15.77 2.15
N GLY A 596 -27.03 16.04 3.45
CA GLY A 596 -27.95 16.73 4.34
C GLY A 596 -28.84 15.83 5.20
N TYR A 597 -28.79 14.51 5.06
CA TYR A 597 -29.47 13.56 5.94
C TYR A 597 -28.49 12.93 6.94
N VAL A 598 -29.02 12.56 8.12
CA VAL A 598 -28.26 11.86 9.16
C VAL A 598 -27.71 10.53 8.60
N GLY A 599 -26.40 10.28 8.80
CA GLY A 599 -25.71 9.07 8.30
C GLY A 599 -25.13 9.22 6.88
N HIS A 600 -25.00 10.43 6.34
CA HIS A 600 -24.32 10.67 5.05
C HIS A 600 -22.84 10.29 5.08
N GLU A 601 -22.17 10.45 6.24
CA GLU A 601 -20.74 10.11 6.42
C GLU A 601 -20.48 8.60 6.54
N ASP A 602 -21.51 7.81 6.92
CA ASP A 602 -21.36 6.37 7.18
C ASP A 602 -21.24 5.49 5.93
N GLY A 603 -21.44 6.06 4.74
CA GLY A 603 -21.45 5.30 3.48
C GLY A 603 -22.57 4.25 3.39
N GLY A 604 -22.76 3.61 2.24
CA GLY A 604 -23.75 2.54 2.07
C GLY A 604 -23.19 1.16 2.49
N GLN A 605 -24.00 0.37 3.17
CA GLN A 605 -23.56 -0.95 3.66
C GLN A 605 -23.14 -1.91 2.52
N LEU A 606 -23.85 -1.92 1.40
CA LEU A 606 -23.50 -2.74 0.25
C LEU A 606 -22.30 -2.15 -0.48
N SER A 607 -22.33 -0.85 -0.77
CA SER A 607 -21.24 -0.17 -1.49
C SER A 607 -19.90 -0.30 -0.77
N GLU A 608 -19.86 -0.12 0.56
CA GLU A 608 -18.65 -0.30 1.33
C GLU A 608 -18.13 -1.75 1.38
N LYS A 609 -19.04 -2.74 1.55
CA LYS A 609 -18.65 -4.16 1.56
C LYS A 609 -18.07 -4.60 0.23
N VAL A 610 -18.69 -4.17 -0.90
CA VAL A 610 -18.21 -4.51 -2.24
C VAL A 610 -16.91 -3.78 -2.57
N ARG A 611 -16.78 -2.50 -2.19
CA ARG A 611 -15.54 -1.74 -2.36
C ARG A 611 -14.34 -2.41 -1.67
N ARG A 612 -14.57 -2.95 -0.45
CA ARG A 612 -13.52 -3.66 0.30
C ARG A 612 -13.26 -5.07 -0.23
N ASN A 613 -14.28 -5.72 -0.79
CA ASN A 613 -14.21 -7.08 -1.32
C ASN A 613 -14.77 -7.14 -2.75
N PRO A 614 -14.07 -6.59 -3.76
CA PRO A 614 -14.58 -6.51 -5.12
C PRO A 614 -14.70 -7.88 -5.80
N PHE A 615 -14.04 -8.91 -5.27
CA PHE A 615 -14.10 -10.29 -5.74
C PHE A 615 -14.93 -11.13 -4.77
N SER A 616 -16.25 -11.09 -4.94
CA SER A 616 -17.15 -11.74 -4.00
C SER A 616 -18.39 -12.30 -4.71
N VAL A 617 -19.04 -13.24 -4.03
CA VAL A 617 -20.41 -13.65 -4.37
C VAL A 617 -21.36 -12.78 -3.55
N ILE A 618 -22.22 -12.04 -4.21
CA ILE A 618 -23.24 -11.25 -3.54
C ILE A 618 -24.55 -12.01 -3.58
N LEU A 619 -25.04 -12.39 -2.40
CA LEU A 619 -26.30 -13.09 -2.22
C LEU A 619 -27.38 -12.15 -1.72
N PHE A 620 -28.33 -11.81 -2.58
CA PHE A 620 -29.58 -11.13 -2.20
C PHE A 620 -30.63 -12.17 -1.85
N ASP A 621 -30.88 -12.36 -0.55
CA ASP A 621 -31.81 -13.37 -0.06
C ASP A 621 -33.22 -12.80 0.03
N GLU A 622 -34.22 -13.59 -0.41
CA GLU A 622 -35.64 -13.22 -0.42
C GLU A 622 -35.94 -11.93 -1.22
N ILE A 623 -35.45 -11.85 -2.46
CA ILE A 623 -35.48 -10.64 -3.31
C ILE A 623 -36.93 -10.12 -3.55
N GLU A 624 -37.95 -10.99 -3.49
CA GLU A 624 -39.37 -10.63 -3.62
C GLU A 624 -39.87 -9.71 -2.51
N LYS A 625 -39.16 -9.62 -1.39
CA LYS A 625 -39.50 -8.74 -0.25
C LYS A 625 -38.99 -7.32 -0.41
N ALA A 626 -38.03 -7.12 -1.32
CA ALA A 626 -37.38 -5.83 -1.52
C ALA A 626 -38.34 -4.74 -2.00
N HIS A 627 -38.12 -3.50 -1.52
CA HIS A 627 -38.84 -2.33 -2.06
C HIS A 627 -38.56 -2.15 -3.58
N PRO A 628 -39.54 -1.67 -4.39
CA PRO A 628 -39.33 -1.45 -5.81
C PRO A 628 -38.11 -0.62 -6.21
N ASP A 629 -37.68 0.34 -5.39
CA ASP A 629 -36.50 1.17 -5.66
C ASP A 629 -35.20 0.38 -5.58
N VAL A 630 -35.11 -0.72 -4.83
CA VAL A 630 -33.96 -1.63 -4.81
C VAL A 630 -33.72 -2.23 -6.19
N PHE A 631 -34.77 -2.59 -6.91
CA PHE A 631 -34.66 -3.12 -8.27
C PHE A 631 -34.02 -2.12 -9.23
N ASN A 632 -34.27 -0.80 -9.06
CA ASN A 632 -33.64 0.23 -9.88
C ASN A 632 -32.14 0.27 -9.68
N VAL A 633 -31.68 0.10 -8.44
CA VAL A 633 -30.22 0.00 -8.12
C VAL A 633 -29.64 -1.28 -8.72
N LEU A 634 -30.35 -2.41 -8.58
CA LEU A 634 -29.90 -3.68 -9.16
C LEU A 634 -29.84 -3.65 -10.68
N LEU A 635 -30.78 -2.96 -11.36
CA LEU A 635 -30.71 -2.77 -12.80
C LEU A 635 -29.43 -2.07 -13.23
N GLN A 636 -29.03 -1.02 -12.52
CA GLN A 636 -27.76 -0.34 -12.79
C GLN A 636 -26.54 -1.27 -12.60
N VAL A 637 -26.55 -2.10 -11.55
CA VAL A 637 -25.49 -3.10 -11.33
C VAL A 637 -25.44 -4.14 -12.45
N LEU A 638 -26.59 -4.63 -12.89
CA LEU A 638 -26.69 -5.68 -13.91
C LEU A 638 -26.32 -5.18 -15.32
N ASP A 639 -26.53 -3.90 -15.62
CA ASP A 639 -26.24 -3.31 -16.94
C ASP A 639 -24.86 -2.69 -17.03
N ASP A 640 -24.56 -1.79 -16.08
CA ASP A 640 -23.36 -0.96 -16.12
C ASP A 640 -22.22 -1.56 -15.27
N GLY A 641 -22.53 -2.58 -14.43
CA GLY A 641 -21.57 -3.22 -13.54
C GLY A 641 -21.03 -2.31 -12.45
N HIS A 642 -21.64 -1.17 -12.21
CA HIS A 642 -21.24 -0.26 -11.12
C HIS A 642 -22.44 0.49 -10.55
N ILE A 643 -22.29 1.00 -9.33
CA ILE A 643 -23.21 1.97 -8.73
C ILE A 643 -22.44 3.20 -8.31
N THR A 644 -23.16 4.34 -8.25
CA THR A 644 -22.59 5.55 -7.64
C THR A 644 -23.14 5.66 -6.22
N ASP A 645 -22.25 5.70 -5.22
CA ASP A 645 -22.67 5.86 -3.82
C ASP A 645 -23.12 7.30 -3.54
N SER A 646 -23.60 7.54 -2.32
CA SER A 646 -24.05 8.87 -1.88
C SER A 646 -22.93 9.93 -1.84
N GLN A 647 -21.69 9.51 -1.83
CA GLN A 647 -20.50 10.36 -1.84
C GLN A 647 -19.99 10.63 -3.27
N GLY A 648 -20.70 10.15 -4.30
CA GLY A 648 -20.30 10.31 -5.70
C GLY A 648 -19.27 9.32 -6.20
N ARG A 649 -18.81 8.36 -5.37
CA ARG A 649 -17.81 7.37 -5.73
C ARG A 649 -18.42 6.23 -6.52
N LYS A 650 -17.74 5.78 -7.57
CA LYS A 650 -18.14 4.60 -8.34
C LYS A 650 -17.68 3.34 -7.63
N VAL A 651 -18.60 2.43 -7.33
CA VAL A 651 -18.35 1.12 -6.76
C VAL A 651 -18.54 0.07 -7.85
N ASP A 652 -17.48 -0.69 -8.14
CA ASP A 652 -17.43 -1.65 -9.24
C ASP A 652 -17.91 -3.03 -8.81
N PHE A 653 -18.82 -3.61 -9.60
CA PHE A 653 -19.39 -4.96 -9.43
C PHE A 653 -18.99 -5.93 -10.55
N LYS A 654 -18.11 -5.52 -11.49
CA LYS A 654 -17.74 -6.34 -12.66
C LYS A 654 -17.08 -7.66 -12.29
N ASN A 655 -16.38 -7.68 -11.16
CA ASN A 655 -15.68 -8.86 -10.65
C ASN A 655 -16.53 -9.67 -9.66
N THR A 656 -17.80 -9.34 -9.47
CA THR A 656 -18.69 -10.06 -8.56
C THR A 656 -19.58 -11.07 -9.29
N ILE A 657 -20.07 -12.06 -8.55
CA ILE A 657 -21.13 -12.97 -8.97
C ILE A 657 -22.37 -12.62 -8.17
N ILE A 658 -23.45 -12.28 -8.85
CA ILE A 658 -24.70 -11.87 -8.22
C ILE A 658 -25.67 -13.05 -8.20
N ILE A 659 -26.13 -13.41 -7.01
CA ILE A 659 -27.13 -14.45 -6.79
C ILE A 659 -28.31 -13.83 -6.05
N MET A 660 -29.49 -13.97 -6.59
CA MET A 660 -30.75 -13.55 -5.99
C MET A 660 -31.57 -14.80 -5.67
N THR A 661 -32.07 -14.93 -4.44
CA THR A 661 -32.93 -16.05 -4.09
C THR A 661 -34.38 -15.59 -3.95
N SER A 662 -35.30 -16.42 -4.36
CA SER A 662 -36.72 -16.20 -4.15
C SER A 662 -37.46 -17.50 -3.85
N ASN A 663 -38.51 -17.37 -3.06
CA ASN A 663 -39.46 -18.46 -2.76
C ASN A 663 -40.68 -18.40 -3.66
N ALA A 664 -40.68 -17.52 -4.67
CA ALA A 664 -41.77 -17.42 -5.65
C ALA A 664 -41.98 -18.78 -6.36
N GLY A 665 -43.23 -19.21 -6.50
CA GLY A 665 -43.60 -20.50 -7.12
C GLY A 665 -43.41 -21.72 -6.23
N GLU A 666 -43.12 -21.55 -4.94
CA GLU A 666 -42.90 -22.67 -3.98
C GLU A 666 -44.04 -23.69 -4.01
N GLN A 667 -45.32 -23.25 -4.04
CA GLN A 667 -46.47 -24.14 -4.05
C GLN A 667 -46.51 -24.98 -5.34
N SER A 668 -46.12 -24.43 -6.48
CA SER A 668 -46.09 -25.15 -7.76
C SER A 668 -44.97 -26.21 -7.81
N ILE A 669 -43.93 -26.08 -6.98
CA ILE A 669 -42.82 -27.05 -6.86
C ILE A 669 -43.18 -28.18 -5.87
N ILE A 670 -43.87 -27.86 -4.76
CA ILE A 670 -44.23 -28.83 -3.71
C ILE A 670 -45.38 -29.70 -4.13
N GLU A 671 -46.45 -29.10 -4.71
CA GLU A 671 -47.66 -29.75 -5.16
C GLU A 671 -47.90 -29.51 -6.65
N PRO A 672 -47.18 -30.22 -7.56
CA PRO A 672 -47.47 -30.10 -8.98
C PRO A 672 -48.92 -30.53 -9.29
N LYS A 673 -49.73 -29.61 -9.83
CA LYS A 673 -51.14 -29.89 -10.22
C LYS A 673 -51.16 -31.01 -11.25
N LYS A 674 -51.53 -32.21 -10.82
CA LYS A 674 -51.80 -33.34 -11.73
C LYS A 674 -53.09 -33.06 -12.52
N LEU A 675 -52.96 -32.63 -13.76
CA LEU A 675 -54.11 -32.54 -14.69
C LEU A 675 -54.13 -33.79 -15.56
N GLY A 676 -55.04 -34.72 -15.29
CA GLY A 676 -55.38 -35.83 -16.16
C GLY A 676 -55.22 -37.23 -15.56
N PHE A 677 -56.31 -38.03 -15.62
CA PHE A 677 -56.31 -39.45 -15.32
C PHE A 677 -55.55 -40.18 -16.45
N GLY A 678 -54.41 -40.80 -16.16
CA GLY A 678 -53.88 -41.85 -17.04
C GLY A 678 -52.56 -41.56 -17.83
N ALA A 679 -51.79 -40.51 -17.50
CA ALA A 679 -50.51 -40.33 -18.17
C ALA A 679 -49.40 -41.12 -17.43
N LYS A 680 -48.60 -41.86 -18.20
CA LYS A 680 -47.33 -42.45 -17.74
C LYS A 680 -46.46 -41.33 -17.22
N GLU A 681 -45.85 -41.53 -16.04
CA GLU A 681 -44.91 -40.59 -15.43
C GLU A 681 -43.69 -40.40 -16.31
N ASP A 682 -43.65 -39.30 -17.08
CA ASP A 682 -42.47 -38.85 -17.78
C ASP A 682 -41.85 -37.70 -16.95
N GLU A 683 -40.93 -38.06 -16.05
CA GLU A 683 -40.30 -37.15 -15.08
C GLU A 683 -39.77 -35.87 -15.74
N LYS A 684 -39.36 -35.94 -17.01
CA LYS A 684 -38.85 -34.75 -17.74
C LYS A 684 -39.97 -33.79 -18.12
N GLN A 685 -41.13 -34.30 -18.55
CA GLN A 685 -42.31 -33.44 -18.94
C GLN A 685 -42.90 -32.78 -17.69
N ASP A 686 -42.96 -33.49 -16.59
CA ASP A 686 -43.45 -32.92 -15.32
C ASP A 686 -42.51 -31.84 -14.80
N HIS A 687 -41.22 -32.00 -14.95
CA HIS A 687 -40.22 -30.96 -14.59
C HIS A 687 -40.32 -29.70 -15.47
N GLU A 688 -40.47 -29.84 -16.78
CA GLU A 688 -40.66 -28.70 -17.68
C GLU A 688 -41.96 -27.95 -17.39
N ARG A 689 -43.06 -28.67 -17.10
CA ARG A 689 -44.35 -28.03 -16.71
C ARG A 689 -44.24 -27.28 -15.41
N MET A 690 -43.60 -27.85 -14.42
CA MET A 690 -43.34 -27.20 -13.14
C MET A 690 -42.51 -25.91 -13.35
N LYS A 691 -41.46 -25.95 -14.16
CA LYS A 691 -40.60 -24.81 -14.49
C LYS A 691 -41.43 -23.70 -15.15
N ASN A 692 -42.29 -24.04 -16.11
CA ASN A 692 -43.14 -23.07 -16.79
C ASN A 692 -44.14 -22.39 -15.81
N ASN A 693 -44.78 -23.16 -14.91
CA ASN A 693 -45.70 -22.62 -13.91
C ASN A 693 -44.99 -21.66 -12.94
N VAL A 694 -43.76 -22.02 -12.47
CA VAL A 694 -42.94 -21.16 -11.62
C VAL A 694 -42.57 -19.88 -12.36
N MET A 695 -42.19 -19.98 -13.64
CA MET A 695 -41.86 -18.82 -14.45
C MET A 695 -43.02 -17.88 -14.72
N GLU A 696 -44.26 -18.40 -14.80
CA GLU A 696 -45.46 -17.57 -14.86
C GLU A 696 -45.69 -16.77 -13.58
N GLU A 697 -45.51 -17.38 -12.40
CA GLU A 697 -45.59 -16.67 -11.14
C GLU A 697 -44.48 -15.62 -10.97
N VAL A 698 -43.28 -15.94 -11.38
CA VAL A 698 -42.10 -15.02 -11.34
C VAL A 698 -42.38 -13.78 -12.21
N LYS A 699 -42.95 -13.96 -13.41
CA LYS A 699 -43.34 -12.85 -14.32
C LYS A 699 -44.42 -11.94 -13.74
N ARG A 700 -45.21 -12.40 -12.77
CA ARG A 700 -46.21 -11.57 -12.06
C ARG A 700 -45.58 -10.72 -10.94
N ILE A 701 -44.47 -11.21 -10.33
CA ILE A 701 -43.81 -10.55 -9.22
C ILE A 701 -42.75 -9.55 -9.72
N PHE A 702 -41.97 -9.98 -10.72
CA PHE A 702 -40.84 -9.20 -11.21
C PHE A 702 -41.16 -8.59 -12.59
N LYS A 703 -40.72 -7.35 -12.80
CA LYS A 703 -40.90 -6.67 -14.08
C LYS A 703 -40.09 -7.39 -15.18
N PRO A 704 -40.61 -7.45 -16.41
CA PRO A 704 -39.90 -8.10 -17.54
C PRO A 704 -38.52 -7.51 -17.80
N GLU A 705 -38.37 -6.20 -17.59
CA GLU A 705 -37.07 -5.50 -17.72
C GLU A 705 -36.00 -6.08 -16.80
N PHE A 706 -36.35 -6.35 -15.55
CA PHE A 706 -35.42 -6.94 -14.57
C PHE A 706 -35.07 -8.38 -14.95
N LEU A 707 -36.05 -9.21 -15.30
CA LEU A 707 -35.79 -10.60 -15.68
C LEU A 707 -34.94 -10.75 -16.93
N ASN A 708 -35.04 -9.84 -17.91
CA ASN A 708 -34.23 -9.85 -19.12
C ASN A 708 -32.74 -9.46 -18.90
N ARG A 709 -32.41 -8.89 -17.75
CA ARG A 709 -31.03 -8.51 -17.38
C ARG A 709 -30.29 -9.60 -16.61
N ILE A 710 -31.03 -10.60 -16.11
CA ILE A 710 -30.47 -11.76 -15.40
C ILE A 710 -29.97 -12.76 -16.43
N ASP A 711 -28.72 -13.23 -16.22
CA ASP A 711 -28.09 -14.19 -17.15
C ASP A 711 -28.83 -15.52 -17.19
N GLU A 712 -29.21 -16.05 -15.99
CA GLU A 712 -29.94 -17.32 -15.91
C GLU A 712 -30.90 -17.36 -14.72
N THR A 713 -32.10 -17.87 -14.95
CA THR A 713 -33.11 -18.17 -13.93
C THR A 713 -33.13 -19.68 -13.69
N ILE A 714 -32.86 -20.11 -12.47
CA ILE A 714 -32.67 -21.51 -12.12
C ILE A 714 -33.74 -21.94 -11.10
N VAL A 715 -34.45 -22.99 -11.43
CA VAL A 715 -35.47 -23.58 -10.55
C VAL A 715 -34.88 -24.76 -9.81
N PHE A 716 -34.80 -24.65 -8.49
CA PHE A 716 -34.33 -25.71 -7.59
C PHE A 716 -35.46 -26.73 -7.37
N ARG A 717 -35.14 -28.02 -7.55
CA ARG A 717 -36.09 -29.09 -7.27
C ARG A 717 -36.21 -29.39 -5.77
N ALA A 718 -37.36 -29.92 -5.35
CA ALA A 718 -37.50 -30.43 -4.00
C ALA A 718 -36.57 -31.64 -3.79
N LEU A 719 -35.99 -31.75 -2.59
CA LEU A 719 -35.07 -32.83 -2.24
C LEU A 719 -35.87 -34.14 -2.02
N ASN A 720 -35.33 -35.24 -2.56
CA ASN A 720 -35.86 -36.56 -2.33
C ASN A 720 -35.18 -37.25 -1.11
N LYS A 721 -35.69 -38.45 -0.73
CA LYS A 721 -35.09 -39.18 0.44
C LYS A 721 -33.65 -39.62 0.22
N GLU A 722 -33.23 -39.84 -1.02
CA GLU A 722 -31.86 -40.24 -1.36
C GLU A 722 -30.93 -39.07 -1.25
N ASP A 723 -31.34 -37.90 -1.72
CA ASP A 723 -30.61 -36.63 -1.54
C ASP A 723 -30.41 -36.35 -0.04
N MET A 724 -31.44 -36.54 0.79
CA MET A 724 -31.36 -36.35 2.23
C MET A 724 -30.35 -37.28 2.92
N LYS A 725 -30.25 -38.53 2.44
CA LYS A 725 -29.21 -39.48 2.96
C LYS A 725 -27.80 -39.04 2.62
N GLN A 726 -27.61 -38.44 1.47
CA GLN A 726 -26.30 -37.90 1.08
C GLN A 726 -25.97 -36.63 1.90
N ILE A 727 -26.94 -35.74 2.08
CA ILE A 727 -26.77 -34.50 2.85
C ILE A 727 -26.44 -34.83 4.32
N ILE A 728 -27.15 -35.77 4.98
CA ILE A 728 -26.82 -36.16 6.36
C ILE A 728 -25.41 -36.72 6.49
N THR A 729 -24.92 -37.40 5.45
CA THR A 729 -23.56 -37.94 5.46
C THR A 729 -22.52 -36.82 5.44
N ILE A 730 -22.74 -35.75 4.69
CA ILE A 730 -21.89 -34.57 4.67
C ILE A 730 -21.92 -33.85 6.03
N MET A 731 -23.13 -33.64 6.60
CA MET A 731 -23.28 -32.96 7.90
C MET A 731 -22.63 -33.77 9.03
N VAL A 732 -22.75 -35.10 9.00
CA VAL A 732 -22.09 -36.00 9.99
C VAL A 732 -20.57 -35.91 9.82
N HIS A 733 -20.04 -35.83 8.61
CA HIS A 733 -18.62 -35.71 8.38
C HIS A 733 -18.05 -34.38 8.92
N GLU A 734 -18.77 -33.28 8.76
CA GLU A 734 -18.42 -32.00 9.37
C GLU A 734 -18.43 -32.05 10.90
N LEU A 735 -19.43 -32.74 11.48
CA LEU A 735 -19.49 -32.94 12.93
C LEU A 735 -18.33 -33.80 13.44
N GLN A 736 -18.00 -34.89 12.73
CA GLN A 736 -16.85 -35.75 13.03
C GLN A 736 -15.54 -34.96 13.06
N GLN A 737 -15.33 -34.09 12.06
CA GLN A 737 -14.15 -33.26 11.97
C GLN A 737 -14.08 -32.28 13.14
N ARG A 738 -15.17 -31.57 13.47
CA ARG A 738 -15.25 -30.68 14.65
C ARG A 738 -14.95 -31.40 15.96
N CYS A 739 -15.51 -32.59 16.16
CA CYS A 739 -15.25 -33.40 17.36
C CYS A 739 -13.76 -33.81 17.46
N LYS A 740 -13.14 -34.15 16.35
CA LYS A 740 -11.73 -34.53 16.30
C LYS A 740 -10.82 -33.33 16.59
N ASP A 741 -11.08 -32.18 15.95
CA ASP A 741 -10.20 -30.98 16.02
C ASP A 741 -10.35 -30.26 17.36
N GLN A 742 -11.57 -30.13 17.89
CA GLN A 742 -11.83 -29.34 19.09
C GLN A 742 -11.86 -30.16 20.39
N LEU A 743 -12.40 -31.39 20.34
CA LEU A 743 -12.62 -32.25 21.51
C LEU A 743 -11.67 -33.43 21.58
N GLN A 744 -10.89 -33.68 20.50
CA GLN A 744 -10.03 -34.87 20.35
C GLN A 744 -10.81 -36.20 20.52
N ILE A 745 -12.09 -36.22 20.11
CA ILE A 745 -12.99 -37.39 20.19
C ILE A 745 -13.16 -37.94 18.77
N GLU A 746 -13.01 -39.24 18.60
CA GLU A 746 -13.26 -39.93 17.35
C GLU A 746 -14.72 -40.39 17.28
N LEU A 747 -15.56 -39.63 16.55
CA LEU A 747 -16.98 -39.89 16.42
C LEU A 747 -17.27 -40.80 15.22
N THR A 748 -18.03 -41.87 15.39
CA THR A 748 -18.54 -42.74 14.30
C THR A 748 -20.06 -42.81 14.35
N VAL A 749 -20.75 -42.31 13.32
CA VAL A 749 -22.21 -42.41 13.21
C VAL A 749 -22.59 -43.53 12.23
N ARG A 750 -23.29 -44.59 12.71
CA ARG A 750 -23.67 -45.73 11.87
C ARG A 750 -24.78 -45.32 10.88
N ASP A 751 -24.85 -46.03 9.73
CA ASP A 751 -25.83 -45.76 8.69
C ASP A 751 -27.27 -45.96 9.15
N ALA A 752 -27.50 -46.85 10.12
CA ALA A 752 -28.83 -46.99 10.72
C ALA A 752 -29.29 -45.74 11.48
N ALA A 753 -28.40 -45.04 12.17
CA ALA A 753 -28.70 -43.77 12.83
C ALA A 753 -28.95 -42.64 11.81
N LYS A 754 -28.15 -42.55 10.74
CA LYS A 754 -28.36 -41.59 9.63
C LYS A 754 -29.72 -41.85 8.99
N ALA A 755 -30.08 -43.09 8.69
CA ALA A 755 -31.36 -43.45 8.07
C ALA A 755 -32.56 -43.09 8.96
N HIS A 756 -32.44 -43.30 10.28
CA HIS A 756 -33.48 -42.93 11.23
C HIS A 756 -33.69 -41.41 11.30
N ILE A 757 -32.60 -40.61 11.37
CA ILE A 757 -32.68 -39.14 11.35
C ILE A 757 -33.37 -38.65 10.07
N VAL A 758 -33.02 -39.22 8.89
CA VAL A 758 -33.64 -38.88 7.62
C VAL A 758 -35.12 -39.21 7.60
N GLU A 759 -35.53 -40.38 8.16
CA GLU A 759 -36.93 -40.79 8.15
C GLU A 759 -37.82 -39.89 9.01
N GLU A 760 -37.33 -39.43 10.16
CA GLU A 760 -38.04 -38.49 11.03
C GLU A 760 -38.02 -37.03 10.54
N ALA A 761 -36.94 -36.63 9.90
CA ALA A 761 -36.76 -35.23 9.44
C ALA A 761 -37.25 -34.99 8.01
N TYR A 762 -37.67 -36.03 7.27
CA TYR A 762 -38.08 -35.89 5.88
C TYR A 762 -39.38 -35.10 5.76
N ASP A 763 -39.27 -33.87 5.28
CA ASP A 763 -40.40 -33.05 4.92
C ASP A 763 -40.13 -32.40 3.57
N ARG A 764 -40.98 -32.68 2.60
CA ARG A 764 -40.83 -32.16 1.23
C ARG A 764 -40.97 -30.63 1.16
N LYS A 765 -41.64 -30.04 2.16
CA LYS A 765 -41.91 -28.59 2.20
C LYS A 765 -40.71 -27.81 2.77
N TYR A 766 -40.01 -28.38 3.77
CA TYR A 766 -38.94 -27.67 4.50
C TYR A 766 -37.52 -28.10 4.10
N GLY A 767 -37.42 -29.06 3.16
CA GLY A 767 -36.11 -29.51 2.64
C GLY A 767 -35.16 -30.04 3.73
N ALA A 768 -33.90 -29.66 3.68
CA ALA A 768 -32.88 -30.12 4.61
C ALA A 768 -32.80 -29.34 5.95
N ARG A 769 -33.60 -28.25 6.15
CA ARG A 769 -33.58 -27.52 7.43
C ARG A 769 -33.98 -28.37 8.64
N PRO A 770 -35.05 -29.20 8.60
CA PRO A 770 -35.37 -30.09 9.71
C PRO A 770 -34.29 -31.13 10.02
N LEU A 771 -33.53 -31.55 8.99
CA LEU A 771 -32.45 -32.54 9.13
C LEU A 771 -31.33 -32.03 10.04
N ARG A 772 -30.91 -30.76 9.85
CA ARG A 772 -29.88 -30.14 10.71
C ARG A 772 -30.32 -30.05 12.16
N ARG A 773 -31.57 -29.66 12.38
CA ARG A 773 -32.12 -29.56 13.74
C ARG A 773 -32.21 -30.92 14.41
N LYS A 774 -32.66 -31.95 13.69
CA LYS A 774 -32.71 -33.33 14.22
C LYS A 774 -31.31 -33.87 14.51
N LEU A 775 -30.32 -33.62 13.67
CA LEU A 775 -28.93 -33.99 13.94
C LEU A 775 -28.41 -33.32 15.22
N GLN A 776 -28.74 -32.05 15.44
CA GLN A 776 -28.40 -31.33 16.66
C GLN A 776 -29.09 -31.97 17.90
N ASP A 777 -30.41 -32.08 17.89
CA ASP A 777 -31.21 -32.57 19.01
C ASP A 777 -30.84 -34.03 19.37
N GLU A 778 -30.63 -34.90 18.37
CA GLU A 778 -30.45 -36.34 18.57
C GLU A 778 -28.98 -36.78 18.73
N VAL A 779 -28.05 -36.05 18.19
CA VAL A 779 -26.63 -36.45 18.22
C VAL A 779 -25.80 -35.45 19.01
N GLU A 780 -25.85 -34.14 18.66
CA GLU A 780 -24.95 -33.14 19.29
C GLU A 780 -25.33 -32.97 20.78
N ASP A 781 -26.61 -32.81 21.11
CA ASP A 781 -27.07 -32.60 22.50
C ASP A 781 -26.81 -33.84 23.35
N ARG A 782 -27.09 -35.05 22.83
CA ARG A 782 -26.79 -36.29 23.57
C ARG A 782 -25.31 -36.53 23.77
N LEU A 783 -24.48 -36.16 22.77
CA LEU A 783 -23.04 -36.24 22.90
C LEU A 783 -22.54 -35.23 23.95
N ALA A 784 -23.05 -34.00 23.94
CA ALA A 784 -22.73 -33.00 24.95
C ALA A 784 -23.13 -33.43 26.36
N GLU A 785 -24.32 -34.01 26.53
CA GLU A 785 -24.75 -34.55 27.82
C GLU A 785 -23.82 -35.69 28.33
N ALA A 786 -23.42 -36.59 27.44
CA ALA A 786 -22.51 -37.70 27.82
C ALA A 786 -21.11 -37.19 28.22
N ILE A 787 -20.61 -36.12 27.55
CA ILE A 787 -19.36 -35.48 27.94
C ILE A 787 -19.49 -34.77 29.30
N ILE A 788 -20.58 -34.04 29.53
CA ILE A 788 -20.81 -33.32 30.81
C ILE A 788 -20.99 -34.32 31.99
N ARG A 789 -21.63 -35.48 31.76
CA ARG A 789 -21.77 -36.56 32.77
C ARG A 789 -20.44 -37.26 33.07
N GLY A 790 -19.42 -37.08 32.21
CA GLY A 790 -18.14 -37.74 32.36
C GLY A 790 -18.10 -39.17 31.80
N ASP A 791 -19.11 -39.55 30.97
CA ASP A 791 -19.15 -40.86 30.32
C ASP A 791 -18.19 -40.95 29.12
N ILE A 792 -17.85 -39.79 28.52
CA ILE A 792 -16.97 -39.61 27.36
C ILE A 792 -15.87 -38.61 27.69
N HIS A 793 -14.62 -38.97 27.41
CA HIS A 793 -13.43 -38.14 27.63
C HIS A 793 -12.68 -37.90 26.31
N ALA A 794 -11.73 -36.95 26.32
CA ALA A 794 -10.80 -36.72 25.19
C ALA A 794 -10.06 -38.03 24.85
N GLN A 795 -9.87 -38.29 23.57
CA GLN A 795 -9.26 -39.47 22.94
C GLN A 795 -10.17 -40.74 22.97
N ASP A 796 -11.42 -40.61 23.37
CA ASP A 796 -12.37 -41.74 23.31
C ASP A 796 -12.92 -41.89 21.88
N HIS A 797 -13.17 -43.15 21.49
CA HIS A 797 -13.92 -43.48 20.28
C HIS A 797 -15.40 -43.67 20.62
N VAL A 798 -16.26 -42.86 20.03
CA VAL A 798 -17.69 -42.79 20.31
C VAL A 798 -18.49 -43.30 19.10
N ILE A 799 -19.39 -44.22 19.36
CA ILE A 799 -20.28 -44.78 18.32
C ILE A 799 -21.71 -44.33 18.57
N VAL A 800 -22.31 -43.74 17.55
CA VAL A 800 -23.73 -43.38 17.51
C VAL A 800 -24.50 -44.44 16.72
N THR A 801 -25.44 -45.08 17.34
CA THR A 801 -26.29 -46.14 16.75
C THR A 801 -27.74 -45.97 17.13
N THR A 802 -28.64 -46.72 16.47
CA THR A 802 -30.07 -46.74 16.80
C THR A 802 -30.43 -48.00 17.52
N LYS A 803 -31.11 -47.92 18.68
CA LYS A 803 -31.61 -49.04 19.45
C LYS A 803 -33.07 -48.76 19.83
N ASN A 804 -34.01 -49.62 19.47
CA ASN A 804 -35.45 -49.47 19.70
C ASN A 804 -36.04 -48.14 19.15
N LYS A 805 -35.56 -47.70 17.99
CA LYS A 805 -35.95 -46.40 17.38
C LYS A 805 -35.47 -45.15 18.17
N GLU A 806 -34.54 -45.27 19.06
CA GLU A 806 -33.87 -44.15 19.73
C GLU A 806 -32.39 -44.15 19.39
N ILE A 807 -31.83 -42.95 19.21
CA ILE A 807 -30.39 -42.77 18.97
C ILE A 807 -29.67 -42.90 20.31
N VAL A 808 -28.69 -43.77 20.36
CA VAL A 808 -27.87 -44.04 21.54
C VAL A 808 -26.41 -43.75 21.23
N VAL A 809 -25.80 -42.94 22.10
CA VAL A 809 -24.39 -42.60 22.05
C VAL A 809 -23.66 -43.51 23.05
N THR A 810 -22.70 -44.27 22.58
CA THR A 810 -21.94 -45.21 23.41
C THR A 810 -20.44 -45.10 23.14
N LYS A 811 -19.64 -45.31 24.15
CA LYS A 811 -18.19 -45.52 24.01
C LYS A 811 -17.94 -46.84 23.30
N ALA A 812 -17.03 -46.88 22.32
CA ALA A 812 -16.69 -48.08 21.54
C ALA A 812 -16.04 -49.17 22.37
#